data_dda19376911be7508237b1f6f0aba69e
#
_entry.id   dda19376911be7508237b1f6f0aba69e
#
_cell.length_a   1.000
_cell.length_b   1.000
_cell.length_c   1.000
_cell.angle_alpha   90.00
_cell.angle_beta   90.00
_cell.angle_gamma   90.00
#
_symmetry.space_group_name_H-M   'P 1'
#
loop_
_entity.id
_entity.type
_entity.pdbx_description
1 polymer ?
#
loop_
_entity_poly.entity_id
_entity_poly.type
_entity_poly.pdbx_seq_one_letter_code
_entity_poly.pdbx_strand_id
1 'polypeptide(L)'
;MADLSKYRNIGIFAHVDAGKTTTTERILKLTGKIHKTGEVHDGESTTDFMEQEAERGITIQSAAVTCEWKGHRLNVIDTPGHVDFTVEVYRSLKVLDGGIGVFCGSGGVEPQSETNWRYANESEVARVIFVNKLDRMGADFYRVVGQVEKVLGANPLVMTLPIGIEDQFCGVVDVLEKKAYVWDETGLPENYEVQDVPADMVDKVEEYHEMLIESAVEQDDELMEAYMEGEMPSLEEIKRCIRKGTRDLAFFPTFCGSAFKNKGMQLVLDAVVDYLPAPTEVDPQPLTDPETGEATGEVATVDADAPLKALAFKIMDDRFGALTFIRIYAGRMKKGDTVLNSATGKTERIGRMVEMQADERTELTEAQAGDIIAVVGMKNVQTGHTLCDPKHECTLEAMIFPDPVISIAVAPKDKGGNEKMGIAIGKMVAEDPSFQVETDEDSGETILKGMGELHLDIKVDILKRTYGVDLVVGQPQVAYRETITKEIEDSYTHKKQSGGSGQFGKIDYRIKPGEPNSGFTFTSSVVGGNVPKEFWPAVEKGFKSMMDEGVLAGFPVLDVEVELFDGAFHAVDSSAIAFEIAAKGAFRQSIPKAGAQLLEPIMKVDVFTPEDNVGDVIGDLNRRRGMIKDQEAGAMGVRIKGEVPLSEMFGYIGHLRTITSGRGQFSMEFSHYAPCPQNVAETVIAAEKEKKAAK
;
A
#
# COMPACT_ATOMS: atom_id res chain seq x y z
N MET A 1 18.73 -15.53 -24.89
CA MET A 1 18.18 -14.48 -24.02
C MET A 1 16.68 -14.54 -24.14
N ALA A 2 15.96 -14.46 -23.04
CA ALA A 2 14.51 -14.34 -23.08
C ALA A 2 14.14 -12.98 -23.71
N ASP A 3 13.11 -12.97 -24.53
CA ASP A 3 12.61 -11.77 -25.20
C ASP A 3 11.76 -10.98 -24.20
N LEU A 4 12.32 -9.94 -23.59
CA LEU A 4 11.65 -9.13 -22.56
C LEU A 4 10.44 -8.35 -23.09
N SER A 5 10.33 -8.13 -24.40
CA SER A 5 9.13 -7.52 -25.00
C SER A 5 7.86 -8.37 -24.79
N LYS A 6 8.04 -9.67 -24.53
CA LYS A 6 6.99 -10.63 -24.25
C LYS A 6 6.71 -10.86 -22.77
N TYR A 7 7.27 -10.04 -21.89
CA TYR A 7 7.02 -10.13 -20.46
C TYR A 7 5.95 -9.09 -20.04
N ARG A 8 5.12 -9.48 -19.10
CA ARG A 8 4.14 -8.58 -18.44
C ARG A 8 4.15 -8.87 -16.93
N ASN A 9 4.58 -7.91 -16.15
CA ASN A 9 4.52 -7.95 -14.69
C ASN A 9 3.31 -7.14 -14.26
N ILE A 10 2.23 -7.83 -13.93
CA ILE A 10 0.94 -7.20 -13.68
C ILE A 10 0.42 -7.48 -12.29
N GLY A 11 -0.28 -6.51 -11.72
CA GLY A 11 -1.05 -6.66 -10.49
C GLY A 11 -2.54 -6.62 -10.72
N ILE A 12 -3.29 -7.32 -9.88
CA ILE A 12 -4.74 -7.22 -9.84
C ILE A 12 -5.12 -6.54 -8.54
N PHE A 13 -5.75 -5.38 -8.62
CA PHE A 13 -6.18 -4.61 -7.46
C PHE A 13 -7.64 -4.21 -7.56
N ALA A 14 -8.30 -4.24 -6.41
CA ALA A 14 -9.73 -4.01 -6.31
C ALA A 14 -10.10 -3.72 -4.85
N HIS A 15 -11.31 -3.21 -4.63
CA HIS A 15 -11.90 -3.25 -3.30
C HIS A 15 -12.31 -4.67 -2.88
N VAL A 16 -12.62 -4.84 -1.60
CA VAL A 16 -13.16 -6.10 -1.07
C VAL A 16 -14.40 -6.50 -1.84
N ASP A 17 -14.55 -7.78 -2.14
CA ASP A 17 -15.69 -8.34 -2.87
C ASP A 17 -15.87 -7.86 -4.33
N ALA A 18 -14.96 -7.11 -4.95
CA ALA A 18 -15.06 -6.82 -6.40
C ALA A 18 -14.86 -8.06 -7.29
N GLY A 19 -14.31 -9.13 -6.73
CA GLY A 19 -14.02 -10.38 -7.44
C GLY A 19 -12.58 -10.48 -7.93
N LYS A 20 -11.64 -9.86 -7.22
CA LYS A 20 -10.21 -9.88 -7.50
C LYS A 20 -9.67 -11.31 -7.58
N THR A 21 -9.73 -12.09 -6.49
CA THR A 21 -9.27 -13.48 -6.43
C THR A 21 -9.96 -14.37 -7.48
N THR A 22 -11.28 -14.17 -7.69
CA THR A 22 -12.00 -14.86 -8.77
C THR A 22 -11.40 -14.53 -10.13
N THR A 23 -11.02 -13.26 -10.37
CA THR A 23 -10.39 -12.84 -11.63
C THR A 23 -9.03 -13.54 -11.80
N THR A 24 -8.20 -13.58 -10.75
CA THR A 24 -6.92 -14.29 -10.74
C THR A 24 -7.08 -15.77 -11.04
N GLU A 25 -8.01 -16.46 -10.36
CA GLU A 25 -8.32 -17.86 -10.59
C GLU A 25 -8.76 -18.15 -12.05
N ARG A 26 -9.53 -17.24 -12.66
CA ARG A 26 -9.93 -17.37 -14.06
C ARG A 26 -8.77 -17.17 -15.02
N ILE A 27 -7.86 -16.24 -14.73
CA ILE A 27 -6.60 -16.09 -15.49
C ILE A 27 -5.80 -17.37 -15.44
N LEU A 28 -5.59 -17.96 -14.26
CA LEU A 28 -4.85 -19.20 -14.09
C LEU A 28 -5.50 -20.37 -14.82
N LYS A 29 -6.82 -20.46 -14.84
CA LYS A 29 -7.56 -21.49 -15.59
C LYS A 29 -7.41 -21.31 -17.10
N LEU A 30 -7.62 -20.10 -17.62
CA LEU A 30 -7.50 -19.79 -19.04
C LEU A 30 -6.07 -20.05 -19.57
N THR A 31 -5.08 -19.81 -18.75
CA THR A 31 -3.67 -20.07 -19.07
C THR A 31 -3.24 -21.53 -18.81
N GLY A 32 -4.17 -22.41 -18.40
CA GLY A 32 -3.94 -23.83 -18.19
C GLY A 32 -3.06 -24.18 -16.99
N LYS A 33 -2.86 -23.26 -16.05
CA LYS A 33 -2.08 -23.48 -14.82
C LYS A 33 -2.85 -24.24 -13.76
N ILE A 34 -4.17 -24.10 -13.74
CA ILE A 34 -5.07 -24.87 -12.88
C ILE A 34 -6.15 -25.57 -13.70
N HIS A 35 -6.50 -26.78 -13.30
CA HIS A 35 -7.52 -27.57 -13.99
C HIS A 35 -8.93 -27.31 -13.43
N LYS A 36 -9.03 -26.99 -12.14
CA LYS A 36 -10.28 -26.70 -11.45
C LYS A 36 -10.13 -25.34 -10.75
N THR A 37 -11.09 -24.46 -10.94
CA THR A 37 -11.14 -23.19 -10.21
C THR A 37 -11.61 -23.43 -8.79
N GLY A 38 -10.87 -22.94 -7.80
CA GLY A 38 -11.34 -22.83 -6.43
C GLY A 38 -12.33 -21.65 -6.29
N GLU A 39 -13.43 -21.87 -5.60
CA GLU A 39 -14.32 -20.77 -5.26
C GLU A 39 -13.89 -20.16 -3.93
N VAL A 40 -13.77 -18.82 -3.88
CA VAL A 40 -13.32 -18.08 -2.68
C VAL A 40 -14.23 -18.35 -1.49
N HIS A 41 -15.54 -18.48 -1.75
CA HIS A 41 -16.52 -18.78 -0.69
C HIS A 41 -16.42 -20.19 -0.11
N ASP A 42 -15.82 -21.12 -0.84
CA ASP A 42 -15.61 -22.49 -0.39
C ASP A 42 -14.21 -22.70 0.22
N GLY A 43 -13.35 -21.64 0.23
CA GLY A 43 -11.99 -21.69 0.76
C GLY A 43 -11.03 -22.55 -0.10
N GLU A 44 -11.36 -22.77 -1.37
CA GLU A 44 -10.59 -23.62 -2.31
C GLU A 44 -9.71 -22.81 -3.28
N SER A 45 -9.53 -21.50 -3.05
CA SER A 45 -8.70 -20.63 -3.92
C SER A 45 -7.24 -21.06 -3.92
N THR A 46 -6.61 -21.11 -5.10
CA THR A 46 -5.20 -21.44 -5.26
C THR A 46 -4.26 -20.33 -4.81
N THR A 47 -4.75 -19.09 -4.80
CA THR A 47 -3.96 -17.90 -4.44
C THR A 47 -4.09 -17.49 -2.98
N ASP A 48 -5.10 -17.96 -2.26
CA ASP A 48 -5.31 -17.71 -0.84
C ASP A 48 -4.75 -18.91 -0.03
N PHE A 49 -3.46 -18.88 0.32
CA PHE A 49 -2.77 -20.05 0.92
C PHE A 49 -2.93 -20.14 2.43
N MET A 50 -3.37 -19.06 3.09
CA MET A 50 -3.48 -19.02 4.54
C MET A 50 -4.85 -19.54 5.00
N GLU A 51 -4.87 -20.31 6.08
CA GLU A 51 -6.13 -20.73 6.71
C GLU A 51 -7.02 -19.52 7.04
N GLN A 52 -6.41 -18.41 7.46
CA GLN A 52 -7.09 -17.16 7.78
C GLN A 52 -7.75 -16.51 6.56
N GLU A 53 -7.15 -16.62 5.37
CA GLU A 53 -7.72 -16.14 4.10
C GLU A 53 -8.95 -16.97 3.73
N ALA A 54 -8.81 -18.30 3.76
CA ALA A 54 -9.88 -19.23 3.44
C ALA A 54 -11.08 -19.10 4.40
N GLU A 55 -10.82 -18.99 5.72
CA GLU A 55 -11.88 -18.84 6.73
C GLU A 55 -12.63 -17.51 6.62
N ARG A 56 -11.95 -16.43 6.25
CA ARG A 56 -12.53 -15.07 6.22
C ARG A 56 -12.98 -14.63 4.84
N GLY A 57 -12.61 -15.37 3.79
CA GLY A 57 -12.93 -15.06 2.39
C GLY A 57 -12.27 -13.78 1.90
N ILE A 58 -11.11 -13.39 2.46
CA ILE A 58 -10.34 -12.20 2.07
C ILE A 58 -8.89 -12.56 1.81
N THR A 59 -8.29 -11.95 0.80
CA THR A 59 -6.84 -12.04 0.58
C THR A 59 -6.13 -11.13 1.57
N ILE A 60 -5.17 -11.68 2.30
CA ILE A 60 -4.35 -10.98 3.32
C ILE A 60 -2.97 -10.69 2.75
N GLN A 61 -2.37 -11.68 2.09
CA GLN A 61 -1.05 -11.58 1.49
C GLN A 61 -1.12 -11.61 -0.02
N SER A 62 -0.29 -10.80 -0.69
CA SER A 62 -0.19 -10.85 -2.15
C SER A 62 0.41 -12.18 -2.61
N ALA A 63 -0.21 -12.82 -3.60
CA ALA A 63 0.29 -14.01 -4.26
C ALA A 63 0.96 -13.64 -5.59
N ALA A 64 2.13 -14.20 -5.88
CA ALA A 64 2.81 -14.00 -7.16
C ALA A 64 2.82 -15.32 -7.93
N VAL A 65 2.26 -15.33 -9.15
CA VAL A 65 2.13 -16.51 -9.99
C VAL A 65 2.56 -16.19 -11.41
N THR A 66 3.30 -17.11 -12.04
CA THR A 66 3.71 -16.99 -13.45
C THR A 66 2.86 -17.88 -14.34
N CYS A 67 2.35 -17.34 -15.44
CA CYS A 67 1.58 -18.05 -16.46
C CYS A 67 1.94 -17.57 -17.87
N GLU A 68 1.36 -18.18 -18.90
CA GLU A 68 1.62 -17.82 -20.30
C GLU A 68 0.31 -17.57 -21.05
N TRP A 69 0.27 -16.50 -21.86
CA TRP A 69 -0.84 -16.18 -22.75
C TRP A 69 -0.35 -15.67 -24.10
N LYS A 70 -0.82 -16.27 -25.19
CA LYS A 70 -0.43 -15.91 -26.58
C LYS A 70 1.08 -15.73 -26.77
N GLY A 71 1.88 -16.62 -26.17
CA GLY A 71 3.36 -16.58 -26.25
C GLY A 71 4.02 -15.47 -25.43
N HIS A 72 3.27 -14.81 -24.53
CA HIS A 72 3.77 -13.86 -23.54
C HIS A 72 3.81 -14.51 -22.17
N ARG A 73 4.86 -14.20 -21.41
CA ARG A 73 5.00 -14.58 -20.01
C ARG A 73 4.35 -13.50 -19.13
N LEU A 74 3.38 -13.91 -18.34
CA LEU A 74 2.67 -13.06 -17.42
C LEU A 74 3.07 -13.42 -15.99
N ASN A 75 3.64 -12.47 -15.25
CA ASN A 75 3.80 -12.56 -13.81
C ASN A 75 2.64 -11.78 -13.18
N VAL A 76 1.73 -12.49 -12.54
CA VAL A 76 0.52 -11.93 -11.95
C VAL A 76 0.70 -11.85 -10.44
N ILE A 77 0.52 -10.67 -9.87
CA ILE A 77 0.52 -10.44 -8.43
C ILE A 77 -0.91 -10.13 -7.99
N ASP A 78 -1.50 -11.04 -7.23
CA ASP A 78 -2.80 -10.84 -6.59
C ASP A 78 -2.61 -10.06 -5.30
N THR A 79 -3.21 -8.86 -5.17
CA THR A 79 -3.01 -7.97 -4.03
C THR A 79 -4.16 -8.10 -3.03
N PRO A 80 -3.99 -7.82 -1.72
CA PRO A 80 -5.09 -7.74 -0.77
C PRO A 80 -6.13 -6.67 -1.17
N GLY A 81 -7.37 -6.91 -0.76
CA GLY A 81 -8.46 -5.95 -0.99
C GLY A 81 -8.87 -5.17 0.26
N HIS A 82 -8.37 -5.50 1.46
CA HIS A 82 -8.79 -4.88 2.71
C HIS A 82 -7.86 -3.73 3.10
N VAL A 83 -8.42 -2.64 3.66
CA VAL A 83 -7.67 -1.42 4.03
C VAL A 83 -6.54 -1.65 5.01
N ASP A 84 -6.68 -2.56 5.96
CA ASP A 84 -5.63 -2.89 6.93
C ASP A 84 -4.36 -3.45 6.26
N PHE A 85 -4.48 -3.91 5.00
CA PHE A 85 -3.39 -4.45 4.18
C PHE A 85 -3.04 -3.57 2.98
N THR A 86 -3.41 -2.31 2.98
CA THR A 86 -3.12 -1.36 1.90
C THR A 86 -1.61 -1.24 1.63
N VAL A 87 -0.78 -1.44 2.65
CA VAL A 87 0.69 -1.49 2.52
C VAL A 87 1.15 -2.61 1.58
N GLU A 88 0.46 -3.77 1.59
CA GLU A 88 0.72 -4.87 0.64
C GLU A 88 0.42 -4.46 -0.80
N VAL A 89 -0.67 -3.70 -1.01
CA VAL A 89 -1.02 -3.17 -2.32
C VAL A 89 0.05 -2.18 -2.79
N TYR A 90 0.42 -1.22 -1.94
CA TYR A 90 1.43 -0.21 -2.26
C TYR A 90 2.77 -0.84 -2.67
N ARG A 91 3.29 -1.79 -1.88
CA ARG A 91 4.55 -2.45 -2.19
C ARG A 91 4.49 -3.30 -3.46
N SER A 92 3.33 -3.91 -3.73
CA SER A 92 3.12 -4.65 -4.97
C SER A 92 3.12 -3.72 -6.18
N LEU A 93 2.41 -2.60 -6.11
CA LEU A 93 2.35 -1.61 -7.19
C LEU A 93 3.74 -1.06 -7.58
N LYS A 94 4.64 -0.89 -6.61
CA LYS A 94 6.02 -0.40 -6.87
C LYS A 94 6.87 -1.36 -7.71
N VAL A 95 6.50 -2.63 -7.82
CA VAL A 95 7.26 -3.65 -8.59
C VAL A 95 6.55 -4.10 -9.86
N LEU A 96 5.39 -3.53 -10.17
CA LEU A 96 4.59 -3.85 -11.34
C LEU A 96 4.92 -2.93 -12.51
N ASP A 97 4.80 -3.47 -13.71
CA ASP A 97 4.88 -2.69 -14.95
C ASP A 97 3.49 -2.27 -15.44
N GLY A 98 2.46 -3.02 -15.04
CA GLY A 98 1.07 -2.73 -15.38
C GLY A 98 0.09 -3.35 -14.40
N GLY A 99 -1.22 -3.09 -14.59
CA GLY A 99 -2.21 -3.65 -13.69
C GLY A 99 -3.62 -3.77 -14.27
N ILE A 100 -4.46 -4.55 -13.57
CA ILE A 100 -5.88 -4.69 -13.83
C ILE A 100 -6.63 -4.11 -12.62
N GLY A 101 -7.30 -2.99 -12.83
CA GLY A 101 -8.21 -2.40 -11.85
C GLY A 101 -9.60 -3.03 -11.97
N VAL A 102 -10.00 -3.84 -10.98
CA VAL A 102 -11.31 -4.54 -11.00
C VAL A 102 -12.34 -3.74 -10.21
N PHE A 103 -13.43 -3.38 -10.87
CA PHE A 103 -14.55 -2.68 -10.26
C PHE A 103 -15.80 -3.56 -10.25
N CYS A 104 -16.61 -3.45 -9.21
CA CYS A 104 -17.85 -4.19 -9.12
C CYS A 104 -18.96 -3.50 -9.92
N GLY A 105 -19.65 -4.20 -10.83
CA GLY A 105 -20.76 -3.66 -11.62
C GLY A 105 -21.91 -3.12 -10.76
N SER A 106 -22.18 -3.73 -9.61
CA SER A 106 -23.21 -3.28 -8.67
C SER A 106 -22.69 -2.28 -7.64
N GLY A 107 -21.45 -2.45 -7.10
CA GLY A 107 -20.84 -1.54 -6.11
C GLY A 107 -20.29 -0.26 -6.73
N GLY A 108 -19.70 -0.35 -7.92
CA GLY A 108 -19.04 0.79 -8.58
C GLY A 108 -17.68 1.13 -7.98
N VAL A 109 -17.35 2.41 -7.93
CA VAL A 109 -16.14 2.93 -7.31
C VAL A 109 -16.37 3.04 -5.80
N GLU A 110 -15.54 2.36 -5.03
CA GLU A 110 -15.56 2.35 -3.57
C GLU A 110 -14.28 3.03 -3.01
N PRO A 111 -14.23 3.44 -1.72
CA PRO A 111 -13.08 4.18 -1.18
C PRO A 111 -11.75 3.48 -1.33
N GLN A 112 -11.76 2.15 -1.19
CA GLN A 112 -10.55 1.35 -1.44
C GLN A 112 -10.12 1.39 -2.91
N SER A 113 -11.09 1.52 -3.83
CA SER A 113 -10.79 1.74 -5.25
C SER A 113 -10.08 3.08 -5.44
N GLU A 114 -10.53 4.14 -4.75
CA GLU A 114 -9.90 5.47 -4.78
C GLU A 114 -8.47 5.40 -4.26
N THR A 115 -8.26 4.76 -3.10
CA THR A 115 -6.93 4.62 -2.48
C THR A 115 -5.98 3.82 -3.37
N ASN A 116 -6.42 2.67 -3.89
CA ASN A 116 -5.62 1.84 -4.79
C ASN A 116 -5.31 2.58 -6.11
N TRP A 117 -6.28 3.34 -6.61
CA TRP A 117 -6.10 4.14 -7.83
C TRP A 117 -5.08 5.25 -7.62
N ARG A 118 -5.12 5.93 -6.48
CA ARG A 118 -4.12 6.94 -6.10
C ARG A 118 -2.72 6.35 -6.03
N TYR A 119 -2.52 5.23 -5.34
CA TYR A 119 -1.21 4.57 -5.27
C TYR A 119 -0.70 4.10 -6.64
N ALA A 120 -1.61 3.64 -7.50
CA ALA A 120 -1.26 3.27 -8.87
C ALA A 120 -0.87 4.50 -9.72
N ASN A 121 -1.47 5.69 -9.46
CA ASN A 121 -1.05 6.95 -10.07
C ASN A 121 0.32 7.40 -9.55
N GLU A 122 0.53 7.38 -8.23
CA GLU A 122 1.81 7.72 -7.59
C GLU A 122 2.97 6.81 -8.04
N SER A 123 2.65 5.59 -8.43
CA SER A 123 3.61 4.60 -8.96
C SER A 123 3.65 4.55 -10.48
N GLU A 124 2.92 5.43 -11.17
CA GLU A 124 2.84 5.55 -12.65
C GLU A 124 2.54 4.23 -13.36
N VAL A 125 1.75 3.35 -12.72
CA VAL A 125 1.43 2.01 -13.24
C VAL A 125 0.37 2.10 -14.33
N ALA A 126 0.71 1.69 -15.56
CA ALA A 126 -0.23 1.56 -16.68
C ALA A 126 -1.32 0.53 -16.35
N ARG A 127 -2.59 0.82 -16.69
CA ARG A 127 -3.73 0.00 -16.24
C ARG A 127 -4.75 -0.26 -17.33
N VAL A 128 -5.38 -1.44 -17.24
CA VAL A 128 -6.66 -1.72 -17.85
C VAL A 128 -7.74 -1.82 -16.76
N ILE A 129 -8.95 -1.47 -17.09
CA ILE A 129 -10.11 -1.51 -16.18
C ILE A 129 -10.97 -2.71 -16.55
N PHE A 130 -11.40 -3.47 -15.53
CA PHE A 130 -12.35 -4.55 -15.69
C PHE A 130 -13.58 -4.34 -14.79
N VAL A 131 -14.73 -4.02 -15.39
CA VAL A 131 -16.02 -3.92 -14.70
C VAL A 131 -16.61 -5.33 -14.61
N ASN A 132 -16.47 -5.93 -13.44
CA ASN A 132 -16.80 -7.31 -13.11
C ASN A 132 -18.22 -7.45 -12.53
N LYS A 133 -18.71 -8.68 -12.44
CA LYS A 133 -20.00 -9.04 -11.80
C LYS A 133 -21.22 -8.44 -12.50
N LEU A 134 -21.18 -8.30 -13.81
CA LEU A 134 -22.31 -7.80 -14.58
C LEU A 134 -23.52 -8.75 -14.61
N ASP A 135 -23.34 -9.98 -14.13
CA ASP A 135 -24.36 -10.98 -13.92
C ASP A 135 -25.16 -10.81 -12.61
N ARG A 136 -24.79 -9.83 -11.77
CA ARG A 136 -25.45 -9.58 -10.48
C ARG A 136 -26.55 -8.53 -10.60
N MET A 137 -27.58 -8.67 -9.74
CA MET A 137 -28.66 -7.69 -9.60
C MET A 137 -28.10 -6.30 -9.23
N GLY A 138 -28.59 -5.26 -9.88
CA GLY A 138 -28.14 -3.87 -9.71
C GLY A 138 -26.82 -3.55 -10.39
N ALA A 139 -26.29 -4.44 -11.23
CA ALA A 139 -25.10 -4.16 -12.03
C ALA A 139 -25.41 -3.19 -13.19
N ASP A 140 -24.59 -2.13 -13.28
CA ASP A 140 -24.71 -1.12 -14.33
C ASP A 140 -23.30 -0.67 -14.78
N PHE A 141 -22.93 -1.12 -15.97
CA PHE A 141 -21.63 -0.81 -16.57
C PHE A 141 -21.43 0.69 -16.78
N TYR A 142 -22.44 1.36 -17.34
CA TYR A 142 -22.33 2.78 -17.71
C TYR A 142 -22.23 3.69 -16.49
N ARG A 143 -22.95 3.34 -15.43
CA ARG A 143 -22.81 4.03 -14.13
C ARG A 143 -21.39 3.90 -13.58
N VAL A 144 -20.79 2.70 -13.63
CA VAL A 144 -19.43 2.47 -13.13
C VAL A 144 -18.41 3.25 -13.96
N VAL A 145 -18.52 3.24 -15.30
CA VAL A 145 -17.65 4.03 -16.19
C VAL A 145 -17.74 5.52 -15.83
N GLY A 146 -18.97 6.06 -15.66
CA GLY A 146 -19.15 7.46 -15.26
C GLY A 146 -18.63 7.78 -13.84
N GLN A 147 -18.59 6.81 -12.91
CA GLN A 147 -17.96 6.97 -11.61
C GLN A 147 -16.44 6.97 -11.71
N VAL A 148 -15.83 6.10 -12.52
CA VAL A 148 -14.41 6.10 -12.80
C VAL A 148 -13.94 7.47 -13.31
N GLU A 149 -14.71 8.06 -14.22
CA GLU A 149 -14.45 9.40 -14.75
C GLU A 149 -14.57 10.49 -13.67
N LYS A 150 -15.69 10.52 -12.94
CA LYS A 150 -16.02 11.62 -12.03
C LYS A 150 -15.30 11.54 -10.68
N VAL A 151 -15.17 10.32 -10.14
CA VAL A 151 -14.62 10.12 -8.78
C VAL A 151 -13.11 9.94 -8.81
N LEU A 152 -12.61 9.15 -9.78
CA LEU A 152 -11.17 8.89 -9.90
C LEU A 152 -10.45 9.92 -10.78
N GLY A 153 -11.18 10.79 -11.50
CA GLY A 153 -10.60 11.72 -12.47
C GLY A 153 -9.89 11.02 -13.61
N ALA A 154 -10.25 9.77 -13.90
CA ALA A 154 -9.65 8.94 -14.93
C ALA A 154 -10.40 9.06 -16.25
N ASN A 155 -9.72 8.77 -17.36
CA ASN A 155 -10.32 8.73 -18.70
C ASN A 155 -10.52 7.27 -19.13
N PRO A 156 -11.71 6.66 -18.95
CA PRO A 156 -11.96 5.27 -19.34
C PRO A 156 -12.20 5.17 -20.87
N LEU A 157 -11.31 4.47 -21.57
CA LEU A 157 -11.48 4.14 -22.98
C LEU A 157 -12.27 2.83 -23.10
N VAL A 158 -13.56 2.93 -23.43
CA VAL A 158 -14.46 1.78 -23.48
C VAL A 158 -14.10 0.86 -24.65
N MET A 159 -13.62 -0.34 -24.33
CA MET A 159 -13.23 -1.37 -25.31
C MET A 159 -14.32 -2.41 -25.53
N THR A 160 -15.17 -2.66 -24.53
CA THR A 160 -16.27 -3.63 -24.67
C THR A 160 -17.56 -3.10 -24.06
N LEU A 161 -18.69 -3.46 -24.68
CA LEU A 161 -20.05 -3.16 -24.21
C LEU A 161 -20.78 -4.44 -23.81
N PRO A 162 -21.57 -4.45 -22.70
CA PRO A 162 -22.27 -5.65 -22.27
C PRO A 162 -23.47 -5.97 -23.13
N ILE A 163 -23.69 -7.26 -23.40
CA ILE A 163 -24.89 -7.79 -24.04
C ILE A 163 -25.81 -8.37 -22.96
N GLY A 164 -26.97 -7.75 -22.76
CA GLY A 164 -27.86 -8.07 -21.65
C GLY A 164 -27.42 -7.45 -20.32
N ILE A 165 -28.25 -7.59 -19.30
CA ILE A 165 -28.04 -7.08 -17.95
C ILE A 165 -28.37 -8.17 -16.94
N GLU A 166 -27.69 -8.16 -15.80
CA GLU A 166 -27.93 -9.05 -14.65
C GLU A 166 -27.97 -10.53 -15.06
N ASP A 167 -29.06 -11.24 -14.80
CA ASP A 167 -29.24 -12.65 -15.14
C ASP A 167 -29.31 -12.90 -16.67
N GLN A 168 -29.65 -11.86 -17.46
CA GLN A 168 -29.66 -11.89 -18.93
C GLN A 168 -28.27 -11.57 -19.54
N PHE A 169 -27.27 -11.25 -18.75
CA PHE A 169 -25.92 -10.99 -19.24
C PHE A 169 -25.34 -12.23 -19.92
N CYS A 170 -25.25 -12.22 -21.25
CA CYS A 170 -24.82 -13.36 -22.05
C CYS A 170 -23.48 -13.17 -22.75
N GLY A 171 -23.02 -11.91 -22.95
CA GLY A 171 -21.83 -11.67 -23.72
C GLY A 171 -21.37 -10.22 -23.70
N VAL A 172 -20.39 -9.92 -24.55
CA VAL A 172 -19.86 -8.57 -24.74
C VAL A 172 -19.65 -8.27 -26.23
N VAL A 173 -19.79 -7.00 -26.61
CA VAL A 173 -19.40 -6.51 -27.93
C VAL A 173 -18.03 -5.87 -27.84
N ASP A 174 -17.06 -6.33 -28.62
CA ASP A 174 -15.79 -5.64 -28.86
C ASP A 174 -16.08 -4.41 -29.74
N VAL A 175 -15.79 -3.23 -29.18
CA VAL A 175 -16.05 -1.94 -29.82
C VAL A 175 -15.05 -1.69 -30.95
N LEU A 176 -13.80 -2.12 -30.81
CA LEU A 176 -12.75 -1.90 -31.80
C LEU A 176 -12.98 -2.75 -33.06
N GLU A 177 -13.26 -4.05 -32.89
CA GLU A 177 -13.46 -4.98 -34.00
C GLU A 177 -14.94 -5.04 -34.46
N LYS A 178 -15.88 -4.44 -33.72
CA LYS A 178 -17.34 -4.47 -33.96
C LYS A 178 -17.85 -5.91 -34.07
N LYS A 179 -17.48 -6.76 -33.09
CA LYS A 179 -17.89 -8.16 -33.00
C LYS A 179 -18.47 -8.48 -31.64
N ALA A 180 -19.53 -9.29 -31.63
CA ALA A 180 -20.16 -9.79 -30.42
C ALA A 180 -19.59 -11.16 -30.04
N TYR A 181 -19.17 -11.31 -28.77
CA TYR A 181 -18.77 -12.55 -28.17
C TYR A 181 -19.86 -13.00 -27.21
N VAL A 182 -20.52 -14.11 -27.53
CA VAL A 182 -21.67 -14.62 -26.77
C VAL A 182 -21.34 -16.00 -26.21
N TRP A 183 -21.37 -16.16 -24.91
CA TRP A 183 -21.13 -17.43 -24.20
C TRP A 183 -22.42 -18.21 -24.02
N ASP A 184 -22.32 -19.53 -24.11
CA ASP A 184 -23.41 -20.43 -23.79
C ASP A 184 -23.67 -20.57 -22.28
N GLU A 185 -24.67 -21.36 -21.90
CA GLU A 185 -25.04 -21.61 -20.49
C GLU A 185 -24.13 -22.61 -19.78
N THR A 186 -23.18 -23.28 -20.48
CA THR A 186 -22.28 -24.30 -19.86
C THR A 186 -21.29 -23.68 -18.90
N GLY A 187 -21.03 -22.37 -19.01
CA GLY A 187 -20.07 -21.67 -18.17
C GLY A 187 -18.59 -22.02 -18.46
N LEU A 188 -18.35 -22.73 -19.56
CA LEU A 188 -16.98 -23.01 -20.01
C LEU A 188 -16.42 -21.79 -20.74
N PRO A 189 -15.20 -21.35 -20.41
CA PRO A 189 -14.64 -20.12 -20.99
C PRO A 189 -14.40 -20.21 -22.50
N GLU A 190 -14.16 -21.40 -23.02
CA GLU A 190 -13.94 -21.69 -24.44
C GLU A 190 -15.24 -21.75 -25.26
N ASN A 191 -16.38 -21.88 -24.61
CA ASN A 191 -17.67 -22.06 -25.29
C ASN A 191 -18.33 -20.70 -25.56
N TYR A 192 -17.83 -19.98 -26.55
CA TYR A 192 -18.43 -18.74 -27.05
C TYR A 192 -18.50 -18.75 -28.58
N GLU A 193 -19.44 -18.01 -29.09
CA GLU A 193 -19.59 -17.76 -30.52
C GLU A 193 -19.28 -16.31 -30.84
N VAL A 194 -18.57 -16.08 -31.94
CA VAL A 194 -18.34 -14.73 -32.47
C VAL A 194 -19.44 -14.45 -33.50
N GLN A 195 -20.20 -13.39 -33.26
CA GLN A 195 -21.34 -13.02 -34.03
C GLN A 195 -21.25 -11.55 -34.47
N ASP A 196 -22.14 -11.12 -35.37
CA ASP A 196 -22.30 -9.71 -35.67
C ASP A 196 -22.91 -8.97 -34.48
N VAL A 197 -22.71 -7.66 -34.43
CA VAL A 197 -23.28 -6.80 -33.40
C VAL A 197 -24.81 -6.92 -33.38
N PRO A 198 -25.45 -7.15 -32.20
CA PRO A 198 -26.90 -7.15 -32.09
C PRO A 198 -27.52 -5.88 -32.67
N ALA A 199 -28.64 -6.02 -33.40
CA ALA A 199 -29.23 -4.92 -34.13
C ALA A 199 -29.64 -3.71 -33.27
N ASP A 200 -29.99 -3.96 -32.01
CA ASP A 200 -30.34 -2.93 -31.02
C ASP A 200 -29.12 -2.23 -30.39
N MET A 201 -27.92 -2.74 -30.65
CA MET A 201 -26.67 -2.17 -30.13
C MET A 201 -25.85 -1.45 -31.20
N VAL A 202 -26.20 -1.57 -32.50
CA VAL A 202 -25.37 -1.05 -33.61
C VAL A 202 -25.07 0.43 -33.45
N ASP A 203 -26.06 1.26 -33.21
CA ASP A 203 -25.88 2.71 -33.08
C ASP A 203 -24.96 3.06 -31.91
N LYS A 204 -25.12 2.37 -30.79
CA LYS A 204 -24.34 2.58 -29.60
C LYS A 204 -22.88 2.10 -29.78
N VAL A 205 -22.70 0.99 -30.45
CA VAL A 205 -21.34 0.48 -30.76
C VAL A 205 -20.61 1.44 -31.69
N GLU A 206 -21.33 2.04 -32.67
CA GLU A 206 -20.74 3.04 -33.56
C GLU A 206 -20.32 4.29 -32.81
N GLU A 207 -21.17 4.82 -31.92
CA GLU A 207 -20.84 5.97 -31.06
C GLU A 207 -19.56 5.72 -30.26
N TYR A 208 -19.48 4.59 -29.54
CA TYR A 208 -18.28 4.26 -28.74
C TYR A 208 -17.06 3.96 -29.61
N HIS A 209 -17.25 3.40 -30.81
CA HIS A 209 -16.17 3.16 -31.75
C HIS A 209 -15.56 4.49 -32.26
N GLU A 210 -16.38 5.48 -32.63
CA GLU A 210 -15.89 6.79 -33.01
C GLU A 210 -15.10 7.44 -31.87
N MET A 211 -15.65 7.45 -30.66
CA MET A 211 -14.94 7.98 -29.47
C MET A 211 -13.59 7.27 -29.21
N LEU A 212 -13.56 5.94 -29.39
CA LEU A 212 -12.36 5.13 -29.23
C LEU A 212 -11.28 5.53 -30.26
N ILE A 213 -11.65 5.64 -31.54
CA ILE A 213 -10.73 6.01 -32.60
C ILE A 213 -10.20 7.41 -32.38
N GLU A 214 -11.05 8.39 -32.08
CA GLU A 214 -10.67 9.77 -31.79
C GLU A 214 -9.64 9.83 -30.66
N SER A 215 -9.93 9.21 -29.53
CA SER A 215 -9.01 9.15 -28.38
C SER A 215 -7.68 8.43 -28.70
N ALA A 216 -7.72 7.41 -29.57
CA ALA A 216 -6.52 6.69 -29.96
C ALA A 216 -5.63 7.53 -30.86
N VAL A 217 -6.17 8.15 -31.93
CA VAL A 217 -5.37 8.91 -32.89
C VAL A 217 -4.76 10.18 -32.30
N GLU A 218 -5.36 10.75 -31.25
CA GLU A 218 -4.78 11.85 -30.46
C GLU A 218 -3.38 11.55 -29.91
N GLN A 219 -2.98 10.28 -29.85
CA GLN A 219 -1.67 9.85 -29.37
C GLN A 219 -0.57 9.90 -30.45
N ASP A 220 -0.93 10.19 -31.72
CA ASP A 220 0.00 10.22 -32.85
C ASP A 220 -0.42 11.35 -33.81
N ASP A 221 0.36 12.42 -33.85
CA ASP A 221 0.03 13.64 -34.61
C ASP A 221 -0.18 13.36 -36.11
N GLU A 222 0.61 12.46 -36.70
CA GLU A 222 0.50 12.11 -38.14
C GLU A 222 -0.80 11.36 -38.43
N LEU A 223 -1.18 10.42 -37.55
CA LEU A 223 -2.43 9.68 -37.67
C LEU A 223 -3.65 10.56 -37.39
N MET A 224 -3.52 11.51 -36.48
CA MET A 224 -4.60 12.47 -36.20
C MET A 224 -4.84 13.39 -37.41
N GLU A 225 -3.80 13.92 -38.06
CA GLU A 225 -3.93 14.71 -39.27
C GLU A 225 -4.61 13.91 -40.40
N ALA A 226 -4.15 12.68 -40.67
CA ALA A 226 -4.71 11.78 -41.66
C ALA A 226 -6.19 11.48 -41.39
N TYR A 227 -6.54 11.21 -40.11
CA TYR A 227 -7.93 10.96 -39.70
C TYR A 227 -8.84 12.19 -39.94
N MET A 228 -8.33 13.39 -39.62
CA MET A 228 -9.08 14.64 -39.93
C MET A 228 -9.26 14.90 -41.42
N GLU A 229 -8.39 14.39 -42.28
CA GLU A 229 -8.51 14.42 -43.74
C GLU A 229 -9.43 13.31 -44.28
N GLY A 230 -9.93 12.41 -43.41
CA GLY A 230 -10.86 11.33 -43.72
C GLY A 230 -10.20 9.99 -44.04
N GLU A 231 -8.90 9.83 -43.75
CA GLU A 231 -8.19 8.57 -43.87
C GLU A 231 -8.34 7.77 -42.56
N MET A 232 -8.95 6.58 -42.64
CA MET A 232 -9.10 5.70 -41.48
C MET A 232 -7.80 4.96 -41.19
N PRO A 233 -7.27 5.01 -39.94
CA PRO A 233 -6.10 4.23 -39.55
C PRO A 233 -6.37 2.72 -39.61
N SER A 234 -5.33 1.94 -39.84
CA SER A 234 -5.39 0.48 -39.75
C SER A 234 -5.59 0.03 -38.30
N LEU A 235 -6.12 -1.20 -38.12
CA LEU A 235 -6.31 -1.81 -36.79
C LEU A 235 -5.00 -1.87 -35.99
N GLU A 236 -3.87 -2.14 -36.67
CA GLU A 236 -2.54 -2.18 -36.02
C GLU A 236 -2.09 -0.81 -35.53
N GLU A 237 -2.32 0.23 -36.32
CA GLU A 237 -2.03 1.61 -35.92
C GLU A 237 -2.87 2.05 -34.73
N ILE A 238 -4.17 1.75 -34.74
CA ILE A 238 -5.06 2.04 -33.62
C ILE A 238 -4.59 1.30 -32.35
N LYS A 239 -4.29 0.02 -32.43
CA LYS A 239 -3.75 -0.76 -31.29
C LYS A 239 -2.44 -0.19 -30.77
N ARG A 240 -1.56 0.28 -31.64
CA ARG A 240 -0.30 0.96 -31.27
C ARG A 240 -0.57 2.26 -30.50
N CYS A 241 -1.54 3.04 -30.96
CA CYS A 241 -1.96 4.29 -30.30
C CYS A 241 -2.60 4.01 -28.92
N ILE A 242 -3.49 3.00 -28.86
CA ILE A 242 -4.09 2.57 -27.56
C ILE A 242 -3.00 2.15 -26.57
N ARG A 243 -2.01 1.36 -27.02
CA ARG A 243 -0.88 0.96 -26.18
C ARG A 243 -0.08 2.18 -25.69
N LYS A 244 0.20 3.15 -26.57
CA LYS A 244 0.91 4.36 -26.20
C LYS A 244 0.13 5.17 -25.16
N GLY A 245 -1.14 5.46 -25.41
CA GLY A 245 -1.97 6.22 -24.47
C GLY A 245 -2.19 5.51 -23.13
N THR A 246 -2.27 4.17 -23.13
CA THR A 246 -2.35 3.39 -21.90
C THR A 246 -1.07 3.50 -21.07
N ARG A 247 0.10 3.41 -21.72
CA ARG A 247 1.40 3.54 -21.08
C ARG A 247 1.62 4.96 -20.55
N ASP A 248 1.26 5.96 -21.34
CA ASP A 248 1.42 7.37 -21.00
C ASP A 248 0.31 7.88 -20.05
N LEU A 249 -0.58 6.97 -19.56
CA LEU A 249 -1.70 7.24 -18.65
C LEU A 249 -2.72 8.26 -19.17
N ALA A 250 -2.80 8.44 -20.48
CA ALA A 250 -3.75 9.36 -21.11
C ALA A 250 -5.21 8.86 -21.00
N PHE A 251 -5.37 7.56 -21.05
CA PHE A 251 -6.64 6.86 -20.87
C PHE A 251 -6.42 5.41 -20.38
N PHE A 252 -7.53 4.76 -20.00
CA PHE A 252 -7.52 3.41 -19.44
C PHE A 252 -8.47 2.50 -20.21
N PRO A 253 -7.96 1.52 -21.02
CA PRO A 253 -8.81 0.58 -21.73
C PRO A 253 -9.75 -0.14 -20.77
N THR A 254 -11.05 -0.04 -21.00
CA THR A 254 -12.10 -0.45 -20.08
C THR A 254 -12.91 -1.59 -20.67
N PHE A 255 -12.90 -2.71 -19.98
CA PHE A 255 -13.58 -3.96 -20.33
C PHE A 255 -14.71 -4.27 -19.36
N CYS A 256 -15.64 -5.09 -19.80
CA CYS A 256 -16.75 -5.54 -18.99
C CYS A 256 -16.93 -7.06 -19.04
N GLY A 257 -17.51 -7.63 -17.97
CA GLY A 257 -17.73 -9.05 -17.93
C GLY A 257 -18.19 -9.62 -16.59
N SER A 258 -18.10 -10.94 -16.48
CA SER A 258 -18.26 -11.68 -15.23
C SER A 258 -17.18 -12.75 -15.11
N ALA A 259 -16.23 -12.55 -14.21
CA ALA A 259 -15.20 -13.53 -13.92
C ALA A 259 -15.83 -14.85 -13.42
N PHE A 260 -16.84 -14.77 -12.56
CA PHE A 260 -17.56 -15.94 -12.04
C PHE A 260 -18.19 -16.78 -13.14
N LYS A 261 -18.79 -16.15 -14.15
CA LYS A 261 -19.43 -16.80 -15.31
C LYS A 261 -18.47 -17.06 -16.47
N ASN A 262 -17.16 -16.78 -16.32
CA ASN A 262 -16.14 -16.91 -17.36
C ASN A 262 -16.40 -16.07 -18.63
N LYS A 263 -17.15 -14.96 -18.53
CA LYS A 263 -17.52 -14.13 -19.69
C LYS A 263 -16.66 -12.86 -19.74
N GLY A 264 -16.02 -12.59 -20.89
CA GLY A 264 -15.22 -11.39 -21.13
C GLY A 264 -13.75 -11.48 -20.71
N MET A 265 -13.34 -12.50 -19.98
CA MET A 265 -11.97 -12.61 -19.43
C MET A 265 -10.86 -12.77 -20.47
N GLN A 266 -11.16 -13.43 -21.60
CA GLN A 266 -10.19 -13.59 -22.71
C GLN A 266 -9.79 -12.24 -23.29
N LEU A 267 -10.76 -11.32 -23.48
CA LEU A 267 -10.50 -9.99 -24.02
C LEU A 267 -9.65 -9.14 -23.03
N VAL A 268 -9.85 -9.33 -21.72
CA VAL A 268 -8.98 -8.69 -20.70
C VAL A 268 -7.54 -9.22 -20.78
N LEU A 269 -7.37 -10.53 -20.94
CA LEU A 269 -6.02 -11.13 -21.11
C LEU A 269 -5.36 -10.69 -22.42
N ASP A 270 -6.12 -10.56 -23.49
CA ASP A 270 -5.63 -10.01 -24.76
C ASP A 270 -5.18 -8.56 -24.58
N ALA A 271 -5.95 -7.75 -23.85
CA ALA A 271 -5.61 -6.37 -23.52
C ALA A 271 -4.33 -6.25 -22.68
N VAL A 272 -4.10 -7.16 -21.75
CA VAL A 272 -2.84 -7.23 -20.97
C VAL A 272 -1.65 -7.38 -21.92
N VAL A 273 -1.74 -8.25 -22.91
CA VAL A 273 -0.69 -8.47 -23.89
C VAL A 273 -0.54 -7.29 -24.85
N ASP A 274 -1.67 -6.79 -25.38
CA ASP A 274 -1.70 -5.78 -26.43
C ASP A 274 -1.39 -4.37 -25.90
N TYR A 275 -1.85 -4.01 -24.71
CA TYR A 275 -1.85 -2.62 -24.25
C TYR A 275 -0.96 -2.33 -23.04
N LEU A 276 -0.70 -3.29 -22.14
CA LEU A 276 0.18 -3.05 -21.00
C LEU A 276 1.67 -3.12 -21.41
N PRO A 277 2.53 -2.32 -20.76
CA PRO A 277 3.95 -2.28 -21.11
C PRO A 277 4.71 -3.55 -20.74
N ALA A 278 5.79 -3.79 -21.47
CA ALA A 278 6.85 -4.70 -21.07
C ALA A 278 7.80 -4.01 -20.07
N PRO A 279 8.63 -4.78 -19.33
CA PRO A 279 9.61 -4.18 -18.39
C PRO A 279 10.57 -3.18 -19.02
N THR A 280 10.83 -3.30 -20.33
CA THR A 280 11.70 -2.39 -21.10
C THR A 280 11.01 -1.11 -21.57
N GLU A 281 9.72 -0.98 -21.35
CA GLU A 281 8.91 0.16 -21.83
C GLU A 281 8.41 1.05 -20.68
N VAL A 282 8.71 0.68 -19.42
CA VAL A 282 8.42 1.51 -18.24
C VAL A 282 9.62 2.38 -17.89
N ASP A 283 9.36 3.45 -17.15
CA ASP A 283 10.42 4.34 -16.70
C ASP A 283 11.39 3.61 -15.75
N PRO A 284 12.70 3.82 -15.94
CA PRO A 284 13.68 3.15 -15.13
C PRO A 284 13.66 3.67 -13.70
N GLN A 285 13.85 2.75 -12.73
CA GLN A 285 13.78 3.08 -11.31
C GLN A 285 14.92 4.00 -10.86
N PRO A 286 14.61 5.10 -10.15
CA PRO A 286 15.63 6.01 -9.62
C PRO A 286 16.47 5.33 -8.54
N LEU A 287 17.73 5.77 -8.44
CA LEU A 287 18.68 5.32 -7.42
C LEU A 287 18.90 6.42 -6.39
N THR A 288 19.04 5.98 -5.14
CA THR A 288 19.41 6.83 -4.02
C THR A 288 20.77 6.42 -3.45
N ASP A 289 21.44 7.36 -2.83
CA ASP A 289 22.67 7.11 -2.09
C ASP A 289 22.36 6.31 -0.80
N PRO A 290 23.08 5.20 -0.53
CA PRO A 290 22.79 4.35 0.63
C PRO A 290 22.99 5.03 1.98
N GLU A 291 23.88 6.05 2.07
CA GLU A 291 24.21 6.73 3.33
C GLU A 291 23.30 7.94 3.58
N THR A 292 23.03 8.72 2.55
CA THR A 292 22.25 9.97 2.67
C THR A 292 20.79 9.83 2.35
N GLY A 293 20.39 8.80 1.55
CA GLY A 293 19.04 8.62 1.04
C GLY A 293 18.67 9.61 -0.08
N GLU A 294 19.58 10.50 -0.49
CA GLU A 294 19.33 11.48 -1.54
C GLU A 294 19.38 10.84 -2.94
N ALA A 295 18.59 11.37 -3.87
CA ALA A 295 18.59 10.91 -5.25
C ALA A 295 19.97 11.15 -5.90
N THR A 296 20.56 10.09 -6.47
CA THR A 296 21.87 10.19 -7.15
C THR A 296 21.79 10.79 -8.56
N GLY A 297 20.59 10.86 -9.13
CA GLY A 297 20.37 11.18 -10.53
C GLY A 297 20.64 10.01 -11.48
N GLU A 298 21.09 8.88 -10.99
CA GLU A 298 21.21 7.63 -11.73
C GLU A 298 19.93 6.80 -11.67
N VAL A 299 19.77 5.88 -12.63
CA VAL A 299 18.59 5.02 -12.75
C VAL A 299 19.00 3.55 -12.99
N ALA A 300 18.12 2.62 -12.63
CA ALA A 300 18.26 1.21 -12.95
C ALA A 300 17.56 0.92 -14.28
N THR A 301 18.33 0.83 -15.36
CA THR A 301 17.82 0.43 -16.68
C THR A 301 17.72 -1.08 -16.81
N VAL A 302 16.70 -1.56 -17.54
CA VAL A 302 16.48 -2.99 -17.79
C VAL A 302 17.52 -3.53 -18.78
N ASP A 303 18.70 -3.81 -18.26
CA ASP A 303 19.84 -4.38 -19.01
C ASP A 303 20.41 -5.58 -18.22
N ALA A 304 20.42 -6.73 -18.85
CA ALA A 304 20.91 -7.96 -18.24
C ALA A 304 22.46 -8.00 -18.09
N ASP A 305 23.18 -7.16 -18.80
CA ASP A 305 24.65 -7.13 -18.74
C ASP A 305 25.17 -6.02 -17.80
N ALA A 306 24.28 -5.21 -17.25
CA ALA A 306 24.59 -4.20 -16.23
C ALA A 306 24.86 -4.85 -14.85
N PRO A 307 25.47 -4.11 -13.89
CA PRO A 307 25.56 -4.57 -12.50
C PRO A 307 24.18 -4.86 -11.90
N LEU A 308 24.11 -5.92 -11.08
CA LEU A 308 22.85 -6.34 -10.44
C LEU A 308 22.24 -5.21 -9.59
N LYS A 309 20.95 -4.95 -9.80
CA LYS A 309 20.08 -4.11 -8.96
C LYS A 309 18.74 -4.79 -8.83
N ALA A 310 18.35 -5.13 -7.61
CA ALA A 310 17.16 -5.88 -7.35
C ALA A 310 16.51 -5.46 -6.02
N LEU A 311 15.20 -5.60 -5.92
CA LEU A 311 14.39 -5.23 -4.76
C LEU A 311 13.74 -6.46 -4.16
N ALA A 312 13.97 -6.69 -2.88
CA ALA A 312 13.22 -7.67 -2.09
C ALA A 312 11.90 -7.02 -1.67
N PHE A 313 10.80 -7.30 -2.38
CA PHE A 313 9.53 -6.61 -2.17
C PHE A 313 8.55 -7.39 -1.29
N LYS A 314 8.77 -8.68 -1.08
CA LYS A 314 7.94 -9.53 -0.23
C LYS A 314 8.75 -10.68 0.37
N ILE A 315 8.47 -10.99 1.63
CA ILE A 315 8.98 -12.18 2.32
C ILE A 315 7.79 -12.99 2.79
N MET A 316 7.89 -14.31 2.66
CA MET A 316 6.94 -15.28 3.21
C MET A 316 7.71 -16.34 3.96
N ASP A 317 7.24 -16.72 5.13
CA ASP A 317 7.75 -17.92 5.83
C ASP A 317 6.78 -19.08 5.57
N ASP A 318 7.29 -20.15 4.98
CA ASP A 318 6.51 -21.35 4.74
C ASP A 318 7.17 -22.59 5.35
N ARG A 319 6.52 -23.75 5.24
CA ARG A 319 7.03 -25.04 5.76
C ARG A 319 8.39 -25.45 5.22
N PHE A 320 8.89 -24.81 4.15
CA PHE A 320 10.18 -25.09 3.51
C PHE A 320 11.22 -24.02 3.81
N GLY A 321 10.91 -23.00 4.60
CA GLY A 321 11.74 -21.87 4.97
C GLY A 321 11.31 -20.55 4.36
N ALA A 322 12.02 -19.49 4.72
CA ALA A 322 11.71 -18.15 4.21
C ALA A 322 11.91 -18.05 2.69
N LEU A 323 10.90 -17.55 2.00
CA LEU A 323 10.90 -17.20 0.59
C LEU A 323 10.98 -15.68 0.48
N THR A 324 12.03 -15.17 -0.19
CA THR A 324 12.18 -13.76 -0.50
C THR A 324 11.86 -13.53 -1.97
N PHE A 325 10.77 -12.83 -2.25
CA PHE A 325 10.38 -12.42 -3.60
C PHE A 325 11.18 -11.19 -4.02
N ILE A 326 11.77 -11.28 -5.20
CA ILE A 326 12.72 -10.30 -5.70
C ILE A 326 12.32 -9.88 -7.11
N ARG A 327 12.22 -8.56 -7.34
CA ARG A 327 12.17 -7.96 -8.67
C ARG A 327 13.59 -7.57 -9.08
N ILE A 328 14.06 -8.05 -10.23
CA ILE A 328 15.35 -7.66 -10.80
C ILE A 328 15.14 -6.51 -11.78
N TYR A 329 15.74 -5.36 -11.51
CA TYR A 329 15.66 -4.17 -12.36
C TYR A 329 16.83 -4.07 -13.33
N ALA A 330 18.02 -4.52 -12.93
CA ALA A 330 19.21 -4.54 -13.78
C ALA A 330 20.08 -5.75 -13.46
N GLY A 331 20.86 -6.20 -14.45
CA GLY A 331 21.83 -7.28 -14.27
C GLY A 331 21.23 -8.68 -14.29
N ARG A 332 22.00 -9.62 -13.77
CA ARG A 332 21.65 -11.05 -13.65
C ARG A 332 21.94 -11.54 -12.25
N MET A 333 21.16 -12.49 -11.80
CA MET A 333 21.33 -13.21 -10.54
C MET A 333 21.45 -14.69 -10.82
N LYS A 334 22.52 -15.35 -10.33
CA LYS A 334 22.77 -16.78 -10.48
C LYS A 334 22.85 -17.46 -9.14
N LYS A 335 22.49 -18.75 -9.13
CA LYS A 335 22.69 -19.61 -7.96
C LYS A 335 24.17 -19.65 -7.58
N GLY A 336 24.47 -19.27 -6.33
CA GLY A 336 25.82 -19.21 -5.79
C GLY A 336 26.47 -17.84 -5.79
N ASP A 337 25.88 -16.85 -6.47
CA ASP A 337 26.36 -15.47 -6.44
C ASP A 337 26.31 -14.88 -5.05
N THR A 338 27.13 -13.87 -4.81
CA THR A 338 27.13 -13.05 -3.59
C THR A 338 26.60 -11.68 -3.95
N VAL A 339 25.57 -11.25 -3.27
CA VAL A 339 24.94 -9.93 -3.41
C VAL A 339 25.12 -9.12 -2.15
N LEU A 340 25.17 -7.80 -2.25
CA LEU A 340 25.20 -6.87 -1.13
C LEU A 340 23.76 -6.43 -0.82
N ASN A 341 23.37 -6.48 0.44
CA ASN A 341 22.19 -5.81 0.96
C ASN A 341 22.59 -4.40 1.41
N SER A 342 22.25 -3.37 0.63
CA SER A 342 22.67 -1.99 0.88
C SER A 342 22.11 -1.42 2.19
N ALA A 343 20.93 -1.84 2.63
CA ALA A 343 20.33 -1.39 3.89
C ALA A 343 21.07 -1.87 5.14
N THR A 344 21.77 -3.01 5.07
CA THR A 344 22.46 -3.61 6.21
C THR A 344 23.98 -3.63 6.07
N GLY A 345 24.51 -3.33 4.88
CA GLY A 345 25.94 -3.45 4.53
C GLY A 345 26.44 -4.90 4.53
N LYS A 346 25.55 -5.90 4.61
CA LYS A 346 25.92 -7.32 4.68
C LYS A 346 25.78 -7.99 3.33
N THR A 347 26.66 -8.94 3.05
CA THR A 347 26.57 -9.78 1.87
C THR A 347 25.73 -11.03 2.12
N GLU A 348 24.92 -11.39 1.15
CA GLU A 348 24.11 -12.61 1.13
C GLU A 348 24.55 -13.51 -0.04
N ARG A 349 24.55 -14.82 0.18
CA ARG A 349 24.78 -15.79 -0.90
C ARG A 349 23.46 -16.28 -1.46
N ILE A 350 23.30 -16.17 -2.78
CA ILE A 350 22.10 -16.65 -3.47
C ILE A 350 22.07 -18.17 -3.43
N GLY A 351 21.07 -18.68 -2.74
CA GLY A 351 20.83 -20.10 -2.60
C GLY A 351 20.01 -20.66 -3.77
N ARG A 352 18.91 -21.32 -3.44
CA ARG A 352 17.95 -21.88 -4.40
C ARG A 352 17.00 -20.77 -4.86
N MET A 353 16.93 -20.56 -6.17
CA MET A 353 15.99 -19.66 -6.82
C MET A 353 14.84 -20.46 -7.40
N VAL A 354 13.63 -19.96 -7.28
CA VAL A 354 12.43 -20.61 -7.81
C VAL A 354 11.51 -19.59 -8.48
N GLU A 355 10.84 -20.05 -9.51
CA GLU A 355 9.69 -19.40 -10.12
C GLU A 355 8.43 -20.04 -9.56
N MET A 356 7.48 -19.23 -9.18
CA MET A 356 6.19 -19.70 -8.66
C MET A 356 5.19 -19.87 -9.80
N GLN A 357 4.66 -21.07 -9.96
CA GLN A 357 3.64 -21.42 -10.95
C GLN A 357 2.43 -22.02 -10.21
N ALA A 358 1.54 -21.18 -9.74
CA ALA A 358 0.47 -21.56 -8.81
C ALA A 358 1.06 -22.22 -7.54
N ASP A 359 0.78 -23.48 -7.28
CA ASP A 359 1.31 -24.27 -6.16
C ASP A 359 2.63 -24.99 -6.49
N GLU A 360 3.09 -24.97 -7.74
CA GLU A 360 4.34 -25.58 -8.17
C GLU A 360 5.51 -24.59 -8.12
N ARG A 361 6.71 -25.11 -7.83
CA ARG A 361 7.97 -24.36 -7.78
C ARG A 361 8.95 -24.90 -8.80
N THR A 362 9.23 -24.10 -9.80
CA THR A 362 10.24 -24.44 -10.82
C THR A 362 11.58 -23.86 -10.41
N GLU A 363 12.61 -24.73 -10.27
CA GLU A 363 13.96 -24.27 -9.89
C GLU A 363 14.63 -23.54 -11.05
N LEU A 364 15.19 -22.35 -10.74
CA LEU A 364 15.94 -21.53 -11.68
C LEU A 364 17.43 -21.58 -11.37
N THR A 365 18.27 -21.62 -12.41
CA THR A 365 19.72 -21.48 -12.28
C THR A 365 20.20 -20.05 -12.44
N GLU A 366 19.46 -19.24 -13.19
CA GLU A 366 19.73 -17.84 -13.49
C GLU A 366 18.42 -17.08 -13.67
N ALA A 367 18.40 -15.82 -13.26
CA ALA A 367 17.35 -14.84 -13.51
C ALA A 367 17.98 -13.51 -13.95
N GLN A 368 17.24 -12.68 -14.67
CA GLN A 368 17.77 -11.45 -15.28
C GLN A 368 16.84 -10.25 -15.06
N ALA A 369 17.32 -9.07 -15.42
CA ALA A 369 16.54 -7.84 -15.43
C ALA A 369 15.15 -8.07 -16.06
N GLY A 370 14.09 -7.60 -15.41
CA GLY A 370 12.70 -7.82 -15.80
C GLY A 370 12.01 -9.00 -15.10
N ASP A 371 12.75 -9.94 -14.51
CA ASP A 371 12.19 -11.11 -13.83
C ASP A 371 11.66 -10.78 -12.42
N ILE A 372 10.61 -11.50 -12.02
CA ILE A 372 10.15 -11.65 -10.64
C ILE A 372 10.38 -13.10 -10.23
N ILE A 373 11.18 -13.31 -9.18
CA ILE A 373 11.56 -14.65 -8.70
C ILE A 373 11.46 -14.73 -7.18
N ALA A 374 11.52 -15.94 -6.63
CA ALA A 374 11.68 -16.15 -5.19
C ALA A 374 13.02 -16.83 -4.88
N VAL A 375 13.71 -16.36 -3.85
CA VAL A 375 14.95 -16.95 -3.33
C VAL A 375 14.69 -17.57 -1.97
N VAL A 376 15.10 -18.84 -1.81
CA VAL A 376 14.88 -19.59 -0.57
C VAL A 376 16.01 -19.36 0.42
N GLY A 377 15.66 -19.03 1.67
CA GLY A 377 16.58 -19.10 2.82
C GLY A 377 17.51 -17.88 2.98
N MET A 378 17.18 -16.71 2.46
CA MET A 378 17.88 -15.47 2.79
C MET A 378 17.67 -15.11 4.27
N LYS A 379 18.71 -14.65 4.95
CA LYS A 379 18.67 -14.48 6.43
C LYS A 379 18.64 -13.03 6.90
N ASN A 380 19.34 -12.13 6.20
CA ASN A 380 19.48 -10.73 6.62
C ASN A 380 18.77 -9.78 5.63
N VAL A 381 17.65 -10.22 5.09
CA VAL A 381 16.86 -9.44 4.14
C VAL A 381 15.49 -9.18 4.75
N GLN A 382 15.00 -7.97 4.59
CA GLN A 382 13.64 -7.57 4.94
C GLN A 382 12.93 -7.03 3.71
N THR A 383 11.62 -6.95 3.77
CA THR A 383 10.81 -6.32 2.73
C THR A 383 11.23 -4.86 2.54
N GLY A 384 11.47 -4.45 1.31
CA GLY A 384 11.96 -3.12 0.95
C GLY A 384 13.48 -3.01 0.78
N HIS A 385 14.25 -4.04 1.14
CA HIS A 385 15.72 -4.00 1.01
C HIS A 385 16.17 -4.14 -0.44
N THR A 386 17.17 -3.34 -0.83
CA THR A 386 17.85 -3.44 -2.11
C THR A 386 18.99 -4.45 -2.05
N LEU A 387 19.07 -5.29 -3.07
CA LEU A 387 20.14 -6.24 -3.30
C LEU A 387 20.91 -5.83 -4.55
N CYS A 388 22.21 -5.60 -4.43
CA CYS A 388 23.03 -5.11 -5.53
C CYS A 388 24.36 -5.85 -5.67
N ASP A 389 25.07 -5.58 -6.77
CA ASP A 389 26.46 -6.03 -6.95
C ASP A 389 27.34 -5.41 -5.86
N PRO A 390 28.12 -6.20 -5.11
CA PRO A 390 28.99 -5.67 -4.05
C PRO A 390 30.03 -4.63 -4.51
N LYS A 391 30.30 -4.55 -5.81
CA LYS A 391 31.23 -3.54 -6.38
C LYS A 391 30.54 -2.28 -6.84
N HIS A 392 29.21 -2.28 -6.90
CA HIS A 392 28.37 -1.19 -7.41
C HIS A 392 27.22 -0.98 -6.41
N GLU A 393 27.60 -0.55 -5.21
CA GLU A 393 26.63 -0.30 -4.14
C GLU A 393 25.66 0.83 -4.54
N CYS A 394 24.38 0.55 -4.36
CA CYS A 394 23.29 1.49 -4.63
C CYS A 394 22.06 1.10 -3.83
N THR A 395 21.15 2.03 -3.67
CA THR A 395 19.81 1.77 -3.12
C THR A 395 18.77 2.20 -4.15
N LEU A 396 17.81 1.34 -4.40
CA LEU A 396 16.59 1.69 -5.14
C LEU A 396 15.76 2.62 -4.25
N GLU A 397 14.92 3.47 -4.84
CA GLU A 397 14.05 4.36 -4.08
C GLU A 397 13.34 3.60 -2.95
N ALA A 398 13.48 4.11 -1.73
CA ALA A 398 12.92 3.46 -0.56
C ALA A 398 11.39 3.44 -0.59
N MET A 399 10.81 2.31 -0.20
CA MET A 399 9.38 2.22 0.04
C MET A 399 9.05 2.95 1.35
N ILE A 400 8.12 3.90 1.29
CA ILE A 400 7.63 4.61 2.48
C ILE A 400 6.43 3.84 3.02
N PHE A 401 6.52 3.40 4.27
CA PHE A 401 5.42 2.72 4.96
C PHE A 401 4.79 3.66 5.98
N PRO A 402 3.44 3.71 6.07
CA PRO A 402 2.77 4.51 7.08
C PRO A 402 3.01 3.97 8.48
N ASP A 403 3.06 4.85 9.46
CA ASP A 403 3.18 4.46 10.86
C ASP A 403 1.92 3.72 11.35
N PRO A 404 2.08 2.70 12.20
CA PRO A 404 0.96 2.02 12.81
C PRO A 404 0.13 2.95 13.70
N VAL A 405 -1.20 2.76 13.68
CA VAL A 405 -2.14 3.64 14.40
C VAL A 405 -2.81 2.97 15.60
N ILE A 406 -2.66 1.66 15.74
CA ILE A 406 -3.23 0.87 16.84
C ILE A 406 -2.17 -0.03 17.46
N SER A 407 -2.28 -0.31 18.75
CA SER A 407 -1.39 -1.22 19.46
C SER A 407 -2.15 -2.12 20.43
N ILE A 408 -1.61 -3.31 20.67
CA ILE A 408 -2.08 -4.26 21.70
C ILE A 408 -0.88 -4.79 22.49
N ALA A 409 -1.07 -4.96 23.80
CA ALA A 409 -0.10 -5.66 24.62
C ALA A 409 -0.35 -7.17 24.54
N VAL A 410 0.72 -7.95 24.37
CA VAL A 410 0.63 -9.41 24.36
C VAL A 410 1.63 -10.02 25.34
N ALA A 411 1.23 -11.11 25.98
CA ALA A 411 2.12 -11.89 26.82
C ALA A 411 1.87 -13.40 26.58
N PRO A 412 2.91 -14.24 26.51
CA PRO A 412 2.70 -15.68 26.44
C PRO A 412 2.15 -16.20 27.75
N LYS A 413 1.26 -17.21 27.69
CA LYS A 413 0.66 -17.83 28.87
C LYS A 413 1.66 -18.65 29.70
N ASP A 414 2.71 -19.13 29.07
CA ASP A 414 3.76 -19.92 29.71
C ASP A 414 5.15 -19.33 29.51
N LYS A 415 6.10 -19.67 30.40
CA LYS A 415 7.48 -19.16 30.34
C LYS A 415 8.28 -19.68 29.14
N GLY A 416 7.91 -20.81 28.55
CA GLY A 416 8.55 -21.37 27.35
C GLY A 416 8.09 -20.67 26.06
N GLY A 417 6.98 -19.97 26.12
CA GLY A 417 6.42 -19.22 24.98
C GLY A 417 7.25 -17.97 24.59
N ASN A 418 8.02 -17.37 25.50
CA ASN A 418 8.77 -16.14 25.24
C ASN A 418 9.78 -16.30 24.10
N GLU A 419 10.57 -17.38 24.09
CA GLU A 419 11.56 -17.60 23.03
C GLU A 419 10.90 -17.86 21.68
N LYS A 420 9.86 -18.72 21.67
CA LYS A 420 9.07 -18.98 20.45
C LYS A 420 8.40 -17.71 19.92
N MET A 421 7.83 -16.89 20.81
CA MET A 421 7.19 -15.63 20.47
C MET A 421 8.20 -14.65 19.86
N GLY A 422 9.39 -14.51 20.46
CA GLY A 422 10.44 -13.64 19.94
C GLY A 422 10.91 -14.03 18.54
N ILE A 423 11.10 -15.33 18.29
CA ILE A 423 11.47 -15.85 16.95
C ILE A 423 10.35 -15.59 15.94
N ALA A 424 9.10 -15.88 16.31
CA ALA A 424 7.94 -15.69 15.44
C ALA A 424 7.74 -14.21 15.09
N ILE A 425 7.80 -13.33 16.09
CA ILE A 425 7.70 -11.87 15.91
C ILE A 425 8.81 -11.37 14.99
N GLY A 426 10.06 -11.80 15.19
CA GLY A 426 11.17 -11.39 14.33
C GLY A 426 10.94 -11.73 12.84
N LYS A 427 10.33 -12.88 12.55
CA LYS A 427 9.94 -13.26 11.19
C LYS A 427 8.80 -12.40 10.66
N MET A 428 7.78 -12.16 11.47
CA MET A 428 6.61 -11.36 11.06
C MET A 428 6.96 -9.89 10.79
N VAL A 429 7.91 -9.31 11.55
CA VAL A 429 8.44 -7.97 11.31
C VAL A 429 9.28 -7.91 10.03
N ALA A 430 10.06 -8.95 9.73
CA ALA A 430 10.82 -9.02 8.48
C ALA A 430 9.91 -9.14 7.25
N GLU A 431 8.77 -9.79 7.41
CA GLU A 431 7.74 -9.97 6.38
C GLU A 431 6.94 -8.69 6.12
N ASP A 432 6.58 -7.98 7.18
CA ASP A 432 5.62 -6.87 7.15
C ASP A 432 6.17 -5.64 7.88
N PRO A 433 6.72 -4.65 7.18
CA PRO A 433 7.27 -3.43 7.79
C PRO A 433 6.23 -2.53 8.50
N SER A 434 4.93 -2.68 8.19
CA SER A 434 3.85 -1.97 8.88
C SER A 434 3.48 -2.59 10.24
N PHE A 435 3.98 -3.80 10.49
CA PHE A 435 3.87 -4.47 11.77
C PHE A 435 5.10 -4.19 12.62
N GLN A 436 4.95 -3.36 13.64
CA GLN A 436 6.04 -2.97 14.55
C GLN A 436 5.85 -3.62 15.91
N VAL A 437 6.97 -3.85 16.58
CA VAL A 437 6.98 -4.47 17.89
C VAL A 437 7.92 -3.72 18.82
N GLU A 438 7.42 -3.43 20.00
CA GLU A 438 8.16 -2.76 21.06
C GLU A 438 8.05 -3.57 22.36
N THR A 439 9.09 -3.56 23.15
CA THR A 439 9.02 -4.08 24.51
C THR A 439 8.98 -2.89 25.46
N ASP A 440 7.92 -2.80 26.23
CA ASP A 440 7.82 -1.80 27.30
C ASP A 440 8.87 -2.10 28.36
N GLU A 441 9.85 -1.22 28.51
CA GLU A 441 11.00 -1.41 29.40
C GLU A 441 10.59 -1.48 30.88
N ASP A 442 9.48 -0.84 31.25
CA ASP A 442 9.00 -0.76 32.61
C ASP A 442 8.14 -1.96 33.00
N SER A 443 7.21 -2.39 32.13
CA SER A 443 6.34 -3.54 32.41
C SER A 443 6.89 -4.87 31.89
N GLY A 444 7.85 -4.81 30.94
CA GLY A 444 8.34 -5.99 30.23
C GLY A 444 7.32 -6.62 29.27
N GLU A 445 6.20 -5.95 29.01
CA GLU A 445 5.20 -6.39 28.07
C GLU A 445 5.64 -6.19 26.63
N THR A 446 5.28 -7.11 25.76
CA THR A 446 5.47 -6.97 24.31
C THR A 446 4.26 -6.26 23.71
N ILE A 447 4.49 -5.11 23.06
CA ILE A 447 3.47 -4.31 22.40
C ILE A 447 3.56 -4.54 20.89
N LEU A 448 2.48 -5.05 20.32
CA LEU A 448 2.32 -5.20 18.88
C LEU A 448 1.60 -3.96 18.33
N LYS A 449 2.14 -3.35 17.28
CA LYS A 449 1.60 -2.17 16.62
C LYS A 449 1.23 -2.52 15.18
N GLY A 450 0.09 -2.02 14.68
CA GLY A 450 -0.42 -2.33 13.35
C GLY A 450 -1.35 -1.26 12.78
N MET A 451 -1.81 -1.50 11.54
CA MET A 451 -2.63 -0.56 10.77
C MET A 451 -4.12 -0.57 11.14
N GLY A 452 -4.60 -1.63 11.78
CA GLY A 452 -6.01 -1.78 12.18
C GLY A 452 -6.26 -3.00 13.07
N GLU A 453 -7.49 -3.12 13.57
CA GLU A 453 -7.89 -4.24 14.44
C GLU A 453 -7.71 -5.59 13.73
N LEU A 454 -8.18 -5.70 12.48
CA LEU A 454 -8.07 -6.92 11.70
C LEU A 454 -6.62 -7.32 11.45
N HIS A 455 -5.74 -6.35 11.17
CA HIS A 455 -4.31 -6.59 11.01
C HIS A 455 -3.72 -7.24 12.26
N LEU A 456 -3.95 -6.67 13.45
CA LEU A 456 -3.43 -7.22 14.70
C LEU A 456 -4.07 -8.54 15.08
N ASP A 457 -5.37 -8.73 14.84
CA ASP A 457 -6.07 -10.00 15.08
C ASP A 457 -5.46 -11.13 14.26
N ILE A 458 -5.16 -10.87 12.98
CA ILE A 458 -4.51 -11.86 12.11
C ILE A 458 -3.09 -12.17 12.58
N LYS A 459 -2.30 -11.15 12.96
CA LYS A 459 -0.95 -11.36 13.51
C LYS A 459 -0.98 -12.20 14.79
N VAL A 460 -1.93 -11.95 15.68
CA VAL A 460 -2.16 -12.76 16.90
C VAL A 460 -2.59 -14.19 16.55
N ASP A 461 -3.45 -14.36 15.56
CA ASP A 461 -3.90 -15.68 15.13
C ASP A 461 -2.77 -16.51 14.50
N ILE A 462 -1.91 -15.87 13.68
CA ILE A 462 -0.70 -16.49 13.14
C ILE A 462 0.25 -16.93 14.27
N LEU A 463 0.47 -16.09 15.30
CA LEU A 463 1.27 -16.47 16.46
C LEU A 463 0.71 -17.72 17.15
N LYS A 464 -0.60 -17.82 17.27
CA LYS A 464 -1.27 -18.97 17.92
C LYS A 464 -1.25 -20.23 17.07
N ARG A 465 -1.72 -20.15 15.80
CA ARG A 465 -1.92 -21.34 14.96
C ARG A 465 -0.64 -21.77 14.27
N THR A 466 0.09 -20.86 13.65
CA THR A 466 1.27 -21.20 12.86
C THR A 466 2.49 -21.45 13.74
N TYR A 467 2.70 -20.60 14.74
CA TYR A 467 3.88 -20.71 15.62
C TYR A 467 3.61 -21.42 16.94
N GLY A 468 2.35 -21.76 17.25
CA GLY A 468 1.97 -22.50 18.45
C GLY A 468 2.27 -21.76 19.74
N VAL A 469 2.07 -20.43 19.76
CA VAL A 469 2.28 -19.57 20.93
C VAL A 469 0.93 -19.20 21.55
N ASP A 470 0.62 -19.74 22.72
CA ASP A 470 -0.55 -19.32 23.49
C ASP A 470 -0.35 -17.94 24.11
N LEU A 471 -1.21 -16.99 23.77
CA LEU A 471 -1.11 -15.58 24.18
C LEU A 471 -2.27 -15.14 25.05
N VAL A 472 -1.97 -14.25 25.99
CA VAL A 472 -2.92 -13.32 26.60
C VAL A 472 -2.83 -12.02 25.83
N VAL A 473 -3.96 -11.48 25.36
CA VAL A 473 -4.05 -10.28 24.55
C VAL A 473 -4.75 -9.20 25.36
N GLY A 474 -4.13 -8.03 25.48
CA GLY A 474 -4.68 -6.85 26.13
C GLY A 474 -5.71 -6.14 25.26
N GLN A 475 -6.29 -5.07 25.79
CA GLN A 475 -7.23 -4.22 25.02
C GLN A 475 -6.47 -3.36 24.01
N PRO A 476 -7.06 -3.09 22.82
CA PRO A 476 -6.48 -2.17 21.86
C PRO A 476 -6.27 -0.77 22.45
N GLN A 477 -5.15 -0.14 22.09
CA GLN A 477 -4.82 1.22 22.49
C GLN A 477 -4.56 2.08 21.26
N VAL A 478 -5.02 3.34 21.34
CA VAL A 478 -4.80 4.33 20.26
C VAL A 478 -3.40 4.91 20.38
N ALA A 479 -2.70 5.00 19.27
CA ALA A 479 -1.41 5.67 19.20
C ALA A 479 -1.61 7.19 19.10
N TYR A 480 -1.76 7.84 20.24
CA TYR A 480 -1.81 9.30 20.31
C TYR A 480 -0.45 9.91 19.94
N ARG A 481 -0.48 11.22 19.61
CA ARG A 481 0.72 12.03 19.34
C ARG A 481 0.61 13.35 20.12
N GLU A 482 1.73 14.06 20.25
CA GLU A 482 1.77 15.40 20.80
C GLU A 482 2.21 16.41 19.73
N THR A 483 1.86 17.67 19.88
CA THR A 483 2.39 18.78 19.07
C THR A 483 2.40 20.05 19.90
N ILE A 484 2.88 21.14 19.32
CA ILE A 484 2.86 22.48 19.92
C ILE A 484 2.03 23.43 19.07
N THR A 485 1.47 24.46 19.67
CA THR A 485 0.56 25.39 18.98
C THR A 485 1.11 26.82 18.88
N LYS A 486 2.20 27.13 19.58
CA LYS A 486 2.75 28.48 19.68
C LYS A 486 4.25 28.48 19.45
N GLU A 487 4.72 29.53 18.79
CA GLU A 487 6.12 29.87 18.73
C GLU A 487 6.58 30.47 20.07
N ILE A 488 7.74 30.05 20.54
CA ILE A 488 8.40 30.61 21.69
C ILE A 488 9.89 30.79 21.46
N GLU A 489 10.47 31.81 22.04
CA GLU A 489 11.92 31.95 22.23
C GLU A 489 12.25 31.70 23.69
N ASP A 490 13.27 30.89 23.94
CA ASP A 490 13.66 30.53 25.29
C ASP A 490 15.17 30.28 25.35
N SER A 491 15.68 30.16 26.58
CA SER A 491 17.08 29.90 26.86
C SER A 491 17.22 28.79 27.87
N TYR A 492 18.16 27.90 27.65
CA TYR A 492 18.46 26.83 28.60
C TYR A 492 19.96 26.73 28.84
N THR A 493 20.35 26.59 30.11
CA THR A 493 21.74 26.41 30.52
C THR A 493 21.92 25.11 31.29
N HIS A 494 22.66 24.17 30.71
CA HIS A 494 23.14 23.02 31.42
C HIS A 494 24.47 23.36 32.10
N LYS A 495 24.49 23.31 33.44
CA LYS A 495 25.72 23.50 34.24
C LYS A 495 25.80 22.44 35.34
N LYS A 496 26.83 21.62 35.31
CA LYS A 496 27.08 20.61 36.34
C LYS A 496 28.56 20.69 36.76
N GLN A 497 28.82 20.85 38.04
CA GLN A 497 30.17 20.76 38.62
C GLN A 497 30.18 19.58 39.60
N SER A 498 31.01 18.59 39.32
CA SER A 498 31.25 17.45 40.21
C SER A 498 32.75 17.14 40.18
N GLY A 499 33.52 17.65 41.13
CA GLY A 499 34.89 17.25 41.49
C GLY A 499 35.85 16.86 40.35
N GLY A 500 35.91 17.63 39.28
CA GLY A 500 36.70 17.38 38.05
C GLY A 500 36.35 18.38 36.96
N SER A 501 36.52 18.04 35.66
CA SER A 501 36.02 18.87 34.56
C SER A 501 34.52 19.00 34.65
N GLY A 502 33.99 20.23 34.66
CA GLY A 502 32.56 20.53 34.67
C GLY A 502 31.86 20.19 33.34
N GLN A 503 30.55 20.34 33.33
CA GLN A 503 29.76 20.32 32.09
C GLN A 503 29.08 21.69 31.96
N PHE A 504 29.24 22.32 30.81
CA PHE A 504 28.58 23.59 30.48
C PHE A 504 28.10 23.61 29.03
N GLY A 505 26.85 24.03 28.84
CA GLY A 505 26.29 24.31 27.54
C GLY A 505 25.07 25.23 27.71
N LYS A 506 25.11 26.41 27.09
CA LYS A 506 23.96 27.31 27.01
C LYS A 506 23.51 27.42 25.58
N ILE A 507 22.21 27.29 25.36
CA ILE A 507 21.55 27.46 24.07
C ILE A 507 20.41 28.46 24.20
N ASP A 508 20.36 29.40 23.27
CA ASP A 508 19.27 30.33 23.08
C ASP A 508 18.60 29.93 21.74
N TYR A 509 17.32 29.60 21.80
CA TYR A 509 16.66 28.91 20.72
C TYR A 509 15.20 29.38 20.55
N ARG A 510 14.68 29.17 19.35
CA ARG A 510 13.27 29.34 19.00
C ARG A 510 12.68 27.98 18.69
N ILE A 511 11.52 27.68 19.26
CA ILE A 511 10.73 26.51 18.92
C ILE A 511 9.39 27.01 18.35
N LYS A 512 8.96 26.47 17.22
CA LYS A 512 7.67 26.76 16.59
C LYS A 512 7.01 25.50 16.02
N PRO A 513 5.67 25.52 15.83
CA PRO A 513 4.99 24.46 15.09
C PRO A 513 5.56 24.37 13.66
N GLY A 514 5.82 23.15 13.20
CA GLY A 514 6.12 22.87 11.81
C GLY A 514 4.85 22.71 10.96
N GLU A 515 5.02 22.64 9.64
CA GLU A 515 3.93 22.28 8.74
C GLU A 515 3.48 20.83 8.99
N PRO A 516 2.21 20.49 8.78
CA PRO A 516 1.72 19.12 8.94
C PRO A 516 2.58 18.10 8.17
N ASN A 517 2.99 17.05 8.85
CA ASN A 517 3.87 15.98 8.33
C ASN A 517 5.32 16.43 7.99
N SER A 518 5.76 17.58 8.47
CA SER A 518 7.16 18.02 8.31
C SER A 518 8.14 17.33 9.27
N GLY A 519 7.61 16.66 10.29
CA GLY A 519 8.40 15.98 11.30
C GLY A 519 9.24 16.93 12.16
N PHE A 520 10.55 16.66 12.25
CA PHE A 520 11.48 17.51 13.01
C PHE A 520 12.44 18.23 12.07
N THR A 521 12.48 19.55 12.17
CA THR A 521 13.42 20.38 11.41
C THR A 521 14.30 21.18 12.37
N PHE A 522 15.60 21.17 12.12
CA PHE A 522 16.59 21.93 12.88
C PHE A 522 17.34 22.89 11.97
N THR A 523 17.44 24.14 12.40
CA THR A 523 18.24 25.18 11.72
C THR A 523 19.11 25.91 12.72
N SER A 524 20.21 26.52 12.25
CA SER A 524 21.04 27.36 13.09
C SER A 524 21.40 28.67 12.39
N SER A 525 21.13 29.77 13.08
CA SER A 525 21.49 31.14 12.67
C SER A 525 22.50 31.80 13.62
N VAL A 526 23.25 31.00 14.40
CA VAL A 526 24.24 31.49 15.36
C VAL A 526 25.32 32.35 14.66
N VAL A 527 25.51 33.58 15.13
CA VAL A 527 26.51 34.53 14.64
C VAL A 527 27.58 34.75 15.72
N GLY A 528 28.83 34.92 15.32
CA GLY A 528 29.92 35.31 16.24
C GLY A 528 30.59 34.15 16.98
N GLY A 529 30.20 32.88 16.75
CA GLY A 529 30.88 31.70 17.32
C GLY A 529 30.57 31.47 18.80
N ASN A 530 29.51 32.03 19.34
CA ASN A 530 29.02 31.83 20.72
C ASN A 530 28.71 30.37 21.04
N VAL A 531 28.21 29.61 20.02
CA VAL A 531 28.15 28.16 20.01
C VAL A 531 28.97 27.66 18.86
N PRO A 532 30.13 27.00 19.06
CA PRO A 532 30.93 26.44 17.99
C PRO A 532 30.13 25.45 17.12
N LYS A 533 30.38 25.48 15.80
CA LYS A 533 29.65 24.65 14.82
C LYS A 533 29.74 23.15 15.12
N GLU A 534 30.83 22.70 15.74
CA GLU A 534 31.02 21.32 16.14
C GLU A 534 29.99 20.80 17.15
N PHE A 535 29.29 21.70 17.88
CA PHE A 535 28.25 21.33 18.85
C PHE A 535 26.84 21.38 18.28
N TRP A 536 26.61 21.94 17.09
CA TRP A 536 25.29 22.02 16.49
C TRP A 536 24.63 20.64 16.26
N PRO A 537 25.37 19.63 15.74
CA PRO A 537 24.81 18.29 15.61
C PRO A 537 24.42 17.66 16.95
N ALA A 538 25.11 18.01 18.04
CA ALA A 538 24.75 17.53 19.37
C ALA A 538 23.48 18.20 19.91
N VAL A 539 23.27 19.50 19.60
CA VAL A 539 22.03 20.21 19.93
C VAL A 539 20.86 19.61 19.15
N GLU A 540 21.01 19.44 17.85
CA GLU A 540 20.02 18.81 16.98
C GLU A 540 19.64 17.41 17.48
N LYS A 541 20.64 16.55 17.72
CA LYS A 541 20.45 15.22 18.28
C LYS A 541 19.72 15.24 19.61
N GLY A 542 20.02 16.22 20.47
CA GLY A 542 19.36 16.39 21.77
C GLY A 542 17.89 16.69 21.62
N PHE A 543 17.50 17.63 20.76
CA PHE A 543 16.10 17.92 20.48
C PHE A 543 15.41 16.75 19.80
N LYS A 544 16.01 16.17 18.75
CA LYS A 544 15.46 15.05 18.00
C LYS A 544 15.15 13.84 18.88
N SER A 545 16.07 13.50 19.80
CA SER A 545 15.88 12.37 20.72
C SER A 545 14.73 12.56 21.72
N MET A 546 14.25 13.79 21.90
CA MET A 546 13.10 14.09 22.75
C MET A 546 11.76 14.07 22.01
N MET A 547 11.79 13.99 20.66
CA MET A 547 10.57 13.89 19.87
C MET A 547 9.84 12.55 20.10
N ASP A 548 10.57 11.49 20.39
CA ASP A 548 9.99 10.17 20.62
C ASP A 548 9.25 10.07 21.97
N GLU A 549 9.57 10.96 22.93
CA GLU A 549 8.95 10.98 24.25
C GLU A 549 8.44 12.38 24.60
N GLY A 550 7.17 12.65 24.37
CA GLY A 550 6.52 13.91 24.64
C GLY A 550 6.44 14.26 26.13
N VAL A 551 6.27 15.54 26.41
CA VAL A 551 6.29 16.09 27.78
C VAL A 551 4.88 16.09 28.42
N LEU A 552 3.82 16.01 27.62
CA LEU A 552 2.42 16.14 28.08
C LEU A 552 1.92 14.81 28.68
N ALA A 553 2.02 13.75 27.91
CA ALA A 553 1.60 12.40 28.30
C ALA A 553 2.68 11.33 28.00
N GLY A 554 3.68 11.67 27.21
CA GLY A 554 4.77 10.80 26.82
C GLY A 554 4.59 10.18 25.45
N PHE A 555 3.67 10.72 24.64
CA PHE A 555 3.52 10.28 23.25
C PHE A 555 4.50 11.01 22.33
N PRO A 556 4.90 10.40 21.20
CA PRO A 556 5.79 11.05 20.24
C PRO A 556 5.26 12.41 19.80
N VAL A 557 6.17 13.38 19.66
CA VAL A 557 5.86 14.77 19.26
C VAL A 557 6.02 14.89 17.75
N LEU A 558 5.06 15.51 17.08
CA LEU A 558 5.06 15.74 15.64
C LEU A 558 5.23 17.21 15.30
N ASP A 559 5.83 17.48 14.15
CA ASP A 559 5.85 18.76 13.46
C ASP A 559 6.38 19.91 14.30
N VAL A 560 7.68 19.83 14.63
CA VAL A 560 8.38 20.86 15.43
C VAL A 560 9.60 21.37 14.67
N GLU A 561 9.69 22.68 14.51
CA GLU A 561 10.87 23.36 14.01
C GLU A 561 11.63 24.01 15.15
N VAL A 562 12.95 23.80 15.19
CA VAL A 562 13.87 24.38 16.17
C VAL A 562 14.94 25.19 15.44
N GLU A 563 15.07 26.46 15.83
CA GLU A 563 16.16 27.31 15.39
C GLU A 563 17.08 27.63 16.57
N LEU A 564 18.34 27.24 16.46
CA LEU A 564 19.39 27.70 17.38
C LEU A 564 19.96 29.02 16.89
N PHE A 565 19.74 30.13 17.63
CA PHE A 565 20.15 31.45 17.18
C PHE A 565 21.29 32.07 18.03
N ASP A 566 21.49 31.65 19.28
CA ASP A 566 22.59 32.09 20.14
C ASP A 566 22.92 31.07 21.24
N GLY A 567 23.81 31.39 22.13
CA GLY A 567 24.15 30.58 23.30
C GLY A 567 25.48 30.98 23.93
N ALA A 568 26.06 30.08 24.70
CA ALA A 568 27.41 30.26 25.26
C ALA A 568 28.11 28.93 25.47
N PHE A 569 29.40 28.93 25.28
CA PHE A 569 30.27 27.81 25.60
C PHE A 569 31.41 28.19 26.57
N HIS A 570 31.98 27.19 27.22
CA HIS A 570 33.14 27.34 28.07
C HIS A 570 34.31 26.48 27.53
N ALA A 571 35.46 27.09 27.35
CA ALA A 571 36.58 26.45 26.63
C ALA A 571 37.06 25.10 27.24
N VAL A 572 36.77 24.84 28.52
CA VAL A 572 37.21 23.62 29.23
C VAL A 572 36.03 22.69 29.57
N ASP A 573 34.86 23.25 29.89
CA ASP A 573 33.73 22.49 30.42
C ASP A 573 32.65 22.19 29.36
N SER A 574 32.78 22.75 28.13
CA SER A 574 31.83 22.47 27.04
C SER A 574 32.22 21.23 26.26
N SER A 575 31.24 20.40 25.96
CA SER A 575 31.35 19.19 25.16
C SER A 575 30.06 18.92 24.38
N ALA A 576 30.12 18.07 23.36
CA ALA A 576 28.96 17.62 22.62
C ALA A 576 27.87 17.04 23.56
N ILE A 577 28.26 16.27 24.56
CA ILE A 577 27.35 15.70 25.58
C ILE A 577 26.67 16.81 26.38
N ALA A 578 27.39 17.86 26.77
CA ALA A 578 26.82 18.96 27.55
C ALA A 578 25.76 19.72 26.73
N PHE A 579 25.98 19.92 25.44
CA PHE A 579 25.01 20.55 24.54
C PHE A 579 23.83 19.64 24.21
N GLU A 580 24.04 18.32 24.06
CA GLU A 580 22.96 17.36 23.92
C GLU A 580 22.02 17.37 25.15
N ILE A 581 22.59 17.36 26.36
CA ILE A 581 21.82 17.44 27.60
C ILE A 581 21.13 18.81 27.73
N ALA A 582 21.79 19.90 27.31
CA ALA A 582 21.16 21.23 27.29
C ALA A 582 19.94 21.25 26.36
N ALA A 583 20.03 20.65 25.17
CA ALA A 583 18.92 20.55 24.23
C ALA A 583 17.75 19.71 24.79
N LYS A 584 18.04 18.58 25.42
CA LYS A 584 17.02 17.76 26.10
C LYS A 584 16.30 18.54 27.23
N GLY A 585 17.05 19.30 28.03
CA GLY A 585 16.49 20.16 29.07
C GLY A 585 15.67 21.30 28.50
N ALA A 586 16.13 21.90 27.41
CA ALA A 586 15.45 22.94 26.68
C ALA A 586 14.09 22.45 26.15
N PHE A 587 14.05 21.30 25.53
CA PHE A 587 12.81 20.70 25.05
C PHE A 587 11.78 20.52 26.17
N ARG A 588 12.18 19.89 27.28
CA ARG A 588 11.30 19.69 28.44
C ARG A 588 10.77 20.99 29.05
N GLN A 589 11.59 22.06 29.05
CA GLN A 589 11.20 23.37 29.56
C GLN A 589 10.22 24.09 28.62
N SER A 590 10.42 23.94 27.31
CA SER A 590 9.76 24.76 26.28
C SER A 590 8.45 24.19 25.79
N ILE A 591 8.32 22.88 25.64
CA ILE A 591 7.12 22.25 25.11
C ILE A 591 5.85 22.64 25.88
N PRO A 592 5.83 22.63 27.22
CA PRO A 592 4.65 23.10 27.96
C PRO A 592 4.30 24.58 27.71
N LYS A 593 5.33 25.44 27.53
CA LYS A 593 5.15 26.89 27.28
C LYS A 593 4.67 27.13 25.84
N ALA A 594 5.08 26.29 24.91
CA ALA A 594 4.70 26.36 23.50
C ALA A 594 3.25 25.88 23.23
N GLY A 595 2.48 25.60 24.28
CA GLY A 595 1.09 25.17 24.14
C GLY A 595 0.99 23.74 23.62
N ALA A 596 1.59 22.81 24.36
CA ALA A 596 1.54 21.38 24.04
C ALA A 596 0.09 20.89 23.91
N GLN A 597 -0.21 20.14 22.87
CA GLN A 597 -1.52 19.61 22.55
C GLN A 597 -1.46 18.14 22.18
N LEU A 598 -2.44 17.37 22.65
CA LEU A 598 -2.61 15.98 22.27
C LEU A 598 -3.30 15.89 20.91
N LEU A 599 -2.79 14.99 20.06
CA LEU A 599 -3.36 14.65 18.77
C LEU A 599 -3.91 13.22 18.80
N GLU A 600 -5.06 13.02 18.16
CA GLU A 600 -5.67 11.70 17.97
C GLU A 600 -5.72 11.33 16.48
N PRO A 601 -5.58 10.05 16.13
CA PRO A 601 -5.70 9.61 14.75
C PRO A 601 -7.16 9.66 14.30
N ILE A 602 -7.39 10.31 13.17
CA ILE A 602 -8.68 10.42 12.49
C ILE A 602 -8.71 9.39 11.35
N MET A 603 -9.79 8.63 11.32
CA MET A 603 -10.04 7.64 10.29
C MET A 603 -11.03 8.18 9.27
N LYS A 604 -10.73 8.05 7.99
CA LYS A 604 -11.68 8.23 6.90
C LYS A 604 -12.56 6.98 6.88
N VAL A 605 -13.85 7.16 7.08
CA VAL A 605 -14.83 6.08 7.22
C VAL A 605 -15.81 6.13 6.07
N ASP A 606 -16.08 4.99 5.48
CA ASP A 606 -17.13 4.79 4.48
C ASP A 606 -18.08 3.71 4.96
N VAL A 607 -19.35 4.07 5.08
CA VAL A 607 -20.40 3.17 5.56
C VAL A 607 -21.47 3.00 4.51
N PHE A 608 -21.70 1.78 4.06
CA PHE A 608 -22.83 1.42 3.24
C PHE A 608 -23.97 0.93 4.12
N THR A 609 -25.17 1.48 3.92
CA THR A 609 -26.37 1.12 4.67
C THR A 609 -27.63 1.14 3.79
N PRO A 610 -28.64 0.29 4.05
CA PRO A 610 -29.93 0.45 3.44
C PRO A 610 -30.54 1.83 3.74
N GLU A 611 -31.36 2.32 2.82
CA GLU A 611 -31.98 3.66 2.90
C GLU A 611 -32.74 3.87 4.20
N ASP A 612 -33.47 2.85 4.67
CA ASP A 612 -34.24 2.88 5.91
C ASP A 612 -33.36 3.12 7.18
N ASN A 613 -32.08 2.80 7.15
CA ASN A 613 -31.17 2.87 8.29
C ASN A 613 -30.21 4.06 8.25
N VAL A 614 -30.27 4.92 7.22
CA VAL A 614 -29.37 6.07 7.03
C VAL A 614 -29.38 7.00 8.23
N GLY A 615 -30.57 7.33 8.76
CA GLY A 615 -30.70 8.21 9.92
C GLY A 615 -30.05 7.66 11.18
N ASP A 616 -30.15 6.35 11.44
CA ASP A 616 -29.58 5.70 12.59
C ASP A 616 -28.05 5.62 12.48
N VAL A 617 -27.52 5.33 11.29
CA VAL A 617 -26.09 5.29 11.01
C VAL A 617 -25.45 6.67 11.15
N ILE A 618 -26.04 7.73 10.56
CA ILE A 618 -25.56 9.11 10.70
C ILE A 618 -25.62 9.53 12.17
N GLY A 619 -26.71 9.22 12.86
CA GLY A 619 -26.85 9.52 14.28
C GLY A 619 -25.81 8.84 15.15
N ASP A 620 -25.43 7.61 14.82
CA ASP A 620 -24.36 6.88 15.52
C ASP A 620 -22.98 7.43 15.21
N LEU A 621 -22.64 7.71 13.95
CA LEU A 621 -21.37 8.32 13.56
C LEU A 621 -21.18 9.70 14.22
N ASN A 622 -22.23 10.55 14.26
CA ASN A 622 -22.18 11.83 14.96
C ASN A 622 -21.97 11.66 16.48
N ARG A 623 -22.58 10.66 17.08
CA ARG A 623 -22.38 10.31 18.51
C ARG A 623 -20.94 9.90 18.79
N ARG A 624 -20.27 9.29 17.80
CA ARG A 624 -18.85 8.91 17.81
C ARG A 624 -17.90 10.04 17.40
N ARG A 625 -18.35 11.28 17.50
CA ARG A 625 -17.59 12.48 17.12
C ARG A 625 -17.23 12.52 15.62
N GLY A 626 -17.96 11.77 14.80
CA GLY A 626 -17.74 11.72 13.36
C GLY A 626 -18.21 13.00 12.67
N MET A 627 -17.50 13.40 11.64
CA MET A 627 -17.84 14.47 10.72
C MET A 627 -18.25 13.88 9.38
N ILE A 628 -19.52 13.91 9.05
CA ILE A 628 -20.00 13.43 7.75
C ILE A 628 -19.56 14.42 6.68
N LYS A 629 -18.93 13.91 5.63
CA LYS A 629 -18.41 14.69 4.49
C LYS A 629 -19.34 14.59 3.29
N ASP A 630 -19.85 13.39 3.01
CA ASP A 630 -20.66 13.13 1.82
C ASP A 630 -21.68 12.00 2.03
N GLN A 631 -22.72 11.97 1.20
CA GLN A 631 -23.73 10.94 1.15
C GLN A 631 -24.11 10.68 -0.31
N GLU A 632 -23.94 9.44 -0.75
CA GLU A 632 -24.25 9.01 -2.11
C GLU A 632 -25.38 7.98 -2.09
N ALA A 633 -26.51 8.31 -2.69
CA ALA A 633 -27.60 7.36 -2.86
C ALA A 633 -27.32 6.45 -4.06
N GLY A 634 -27.42 5.14 -3.85
CA GLY A 634 -27.26 4.11 -4.87
C GLY A 634 -28.53 3.23 -4.98
N ALA A 635 -28.60 2.39 -5.99
CA ALA A 635 -29.75 1.51 -6.25
C ALA A 635 -30.08 0.52 -5.10
N MET A 636 -29.08 0.20 -4.23
CA MET A 636 -29.22 -0.80 -3.16
C MET A 636 -29.10 -0.23 -1.75
N GLY A 637 -28.92 1.10 -1.60
CA GLY A 637 -28.74 1.77 -0.32
C GLY A 637 -27.96 3.06 -0.46
N VAL A 638 -27.53 3.61 0.67
CA VAL A 638 -26.82 4.88 0.76
C VAL A 638 -25.40 4.63 1.30
N ARG A 639 -24.44 5.27 0.68
CA ARG A 639 -23.06 5.33 1.13
C ARG A 639 -22.81 6.63 1.88
N ILE A 640 -22.27 6.54 3.07
CA ILE A 640 -21.99 7.67 3.97
C ILE A 640 -20.49 7.75 4.16
N LYS A 641 -19.88 8.83 3.70
CA LYS A 641 -18.45 9.11 3.87
C LYS A 641 -18.24 10.12 5.00
N GLY A 642 -17.26 9.89 5.86
CA GLY A 642 -16.98 10.77 6.97
C GLY A 642 -15.61 10.57 7.58
N GLU A 643 -15.28 11.41 8.55
CA GLU A 643 -14.07 11.30 9.36
C GLU A 643 -14.45 11.08 10.80
N VAL A 644 -13.86 10.08 11.45
CA VAL A 644 -14.18 9.69 12.84
C VAL A 644 -12.88 9.39 13.58
N PRO A 645 -12.72 9.81 14.84
CA PRO A 645 -11.57 9.42 15.66
C PRO A 645 -11.50 7.91 15.87
N LEU A 646 -10.30 7.32 15.73
CA LEU A 646 -10.10 5.87 15.87
C LEU A 646 -10.60 5.33 17.22
N SER A 647 -10.43 6.09 18.31
CA SER A 647 -10.88 5.72 19.64
C SER A 647 -12.38 5.39 19.73
N GLU A 648 -13.18 5.97 18.85
CA GLU A 648 -14.64 5.79 18.81
C GLU A 648 -15.07 4.63 17.87
N MET A 649 -14.12 4.08 17.10
CA MET A 649 -14.43 3.07 16.08
C MET A 649 -14.21 1.64 16.53
N PHE A 650 -13.62 1.40 17.70
CA PHE A 650 -13.47 0.05 18.22
C PHE A 650 -14.82 -0.65 18.39
N GLY A 651 -14.92 -1.87 17.85
CA GLY A 651 -16.15 -2.65 17.86
C GLY A 651 -17.31 -2.09 17.02
N TYR A 652 -17.07 -1.06 16.18
CA TYR A 652 -18.11 -0.41 15.39
C TYR A 652 -18.87 -1.35 14.47
N ILE A 653 -18.21 -2.34 13.85
CA ILE A 653 -18.85 -3.32 12.97
C ILE A 653 -19.98 -4.09 13.66
N GLY A 654 -19.80 -4.48 14.93
CA GLY A 654 -20.83 -5.15 15.71
C GLY A 654 -22.06 -4.27 15.92
N HIS A 655 -21.84 -2.99 16.23
CA HIS A 655 -22.91 -2.01 16.40
C HIS A 655 -23.63 -1.71 15.08
N LEU A 656 -22.86 -1.47 14.01
CA LEU A 656 -23.41 -1.24 12.66
C LEU A 656 -24.31 -2.39 12.22
N ARG A 657 -23.87 -3.63 12.38
CA ARG A 657 -24.68 -4.82 12.07
C ARG A 657 -25.97 -4.89 12.89
N THR A 658 -25.93 -4.46 14.14
CA THR A 658 -27.12 -4.41 15.00
C THR A 658 -28.15 -3.41 14.47
N ILE A 659 -27.76 -2.17 14.17
CA ILE A 659 -28.68 -1.10 13.70
C ILE A 659 -29.14 -1.30 12.26
N THR A 660 -28.39 -2.06 11.44
CA THR A 660 -28.73 -2.34 10.03
C THR A 660 -29.26 -3.76 9.80
N SER A 661 -29.54 -4.52 10.85
CA SER A 661 -29.97 -5.94 10.77
C SER A 661 -29.01 -6.80 9.93
N GLY A 662 -27.71 -6.59 10.09
CA GLY A 662 -26.65 -7.33 9.39
C GLY A 662 -26.35 -6.86 7.97
N ARG A 663 -27.05 -5.86 7.44
CA ARG A 663 -26.92 -5.38 6.05
C ARG A 663 -25.93 -4.26 5.87
N GLY A 664 -25.47 -3.60 6.97
CA GLY A 664 -24.48 -2.54 6.91
C GLY A 664 -23.06 -3.08 6.72
N GLN A 665 -22.30 -2.40 5.90
CA GLN A 665 -20.88 -2.65 5.69
C GLN A 665 -20.11 -1.35 5.96
N PHE A 666 -18.86 -1.44 6.39
CA PHE A 666 -18.01 -0.28 6.52
C PHE A 666 -16.55 -0.64 6.22
N SER A 667 -15.84 0.38 5.79
CA SER A 667 -14.38 0.37 5.75
C SER A 667 -13.85 1.64 6.42
N MET A 668 -12.63 1.59 6.93
CA MET A 668 -11.96 2.75 7.46
C MET A 668 -10.47 2.71 7.14
N GLU A 669 -9.87 3.87 6.90
CA GLU A 669 -8.44 4.03 6.68
C GLU A 669 -7.92 5.21 7.48
N PHE A 670 -6.63 5.21 7.83
CA PHE A 670 -6.01 6.36 8.48
C PHE A 670 -6.02 7.57 7.54
N SER A 671 -6.48 8.70 8.03
CA SER A 671 -6.49 9.97 7.29
C SER A 671 -5.36 10.89 7.75
N HIS A 672 -5.43 11.35 8.98
CA HIS A 672 -4.48 12.30 9.56
C HIS A 672 -4.58 12.32 11.09
N TYR A 673 -3.65 13.02 11.73
CA TYR A 673 -3.76 13.36 13.14
C TYR A 673 -4.47 14.72 13.31
N ALA A 674 -5.41 14.81 14.24
CA ALA A 674 -6.11 16.04 14.57
C ALA A 674 -6.07 16.35 16.08
N PRO A 675 -6.22 17.63 16.46
CA PRO A 675 -6.28 18.03 17.87
C PRO A 675 -7.38 17.30 18.64
N CYS A 676 -6.98 16.68 19.74
CA CYS A 676 -7.90 15.99 20.63
C CYS A 676 -8.76 17.00 21.40
N PRO A 677 -10.10 16.82 21.53
CA PRO A 677 -10.93 17.65 22.39
C PRO A 677 -10.43 17.66 23.84
N GLN A 678 -10.55 18.80 24.52
CA GLN A 678 -9.93 19.00 25.84
C GLN A 678 -10.37 17.94 26.88
N ASN A 679 -11.64 17.57 26.91
CA ASN A 679 -12.17 16.55 27.82
C ASN A 679 -11.58 15.16 27.57
N VAL A 680 -11.37 14.81 26.31
CA VAL A 680 -10.74 13.54 25.92
C VAL A 680 -9.24 13.56 26.23
N ALA A 681 -8.57 14.66 25.89
CA ALA A 681 -7.16 14.85 26.19
C ALA A 681 -6.86 14.74 27.70
N GLU A 682 -7.66 15.38 28.54
CA GLU A 682 -7.51 15.30 30.00
C GLU A 682 -7.66 13.86 30.52
N THR A 683 -8.61 13.11 29.96
CA THR A 683 -8.83 11.70 30.35
C THR A 683 -7.63 10.82 29.94
N VAL A 684 -7.14 10.99 28.72
CA VAL A 684 -5.99 10.23 28.20
C VAL A 684 -4.72 10.56 28.99
N ILE A 685 -4.46 11.85 29.22
CA ILE A 685 -3.29 12.33 29.99
C ILE A 685 -3.33 11.79 31.43
N ALA A 686 -4.51 11.80 32.07
CA ALA A 686 -4.67 11.28 33.41
C ALA A 686 -4.40 9.78 33.46
N ALA A 687 -4.96 9.02 32.52
CA ALA A 687 -4.75 7.57 32.43
C ALA A 687 -3.27 7.21 32.21
N GLU A 688 -2.55 7.96 31.35
CA GLU A 688 -1.11 7.70 31.13
C GLU A 688 -0.26 8.11 32.34
N LYS A 689 -0.61 9.16 33.07
CA LYS A 689 0.05 9.53 34.32
C LYS A 689 -0.16 8.48 35.41
N GLU A 690 -1.37 7.91 35.52
CA GLU A 690 -1.66 6.81 36.46
C GLU A 690 -0.87 5.56 36.10
N LYS A 691 -0.79 5.18 34.82
CA LYS A 691 0.04 4.07 34.35
C LYS A 691 1.53 4.28 34.70
N LYS A 692 2.05 5.49 34.47
CA LYS A 692 3.44 5.84 34.83
C LYS A 692 3.67 5.89 36.35
N ALA A 693 2.69 6.22 37.15
CA ALA A 693 2.79 6.22 38.62
C ALA A 693 2.66 4.81 39.21
N ALA A 694 1.99 3.90 38.52
CA ALA A 694 1.82 2.49 38.93
C ALA A 694 3.01 1.61 38.54
N LYS A 695 3.89 2.08 37.64
CA LYS A 695 5.17 1.49 37.27
C LYS A 695 6.27 2.03 38.19
#